data_6ecaa7193b882cb54d4d1ea484b3dea3
#
_entry.id   6ecaa7193b882cb54d4d1ea484b3dea3
#
_cell.length_a   1.000
_cell.length_b   1.000
_cell.length_c   1.000
_cell.angle_alpha   90.00
_cell.angle_beta   90.00
_cell.angle_gamma   90.00
#
_symmetry.space_group_name_H-M   'P 1'
#
loop_
_entity.id
_entity.type
_entity.pdbx_description
1 polymer ?
#
loop_
_entity_poly.entity_id
_entity_poly.type
_entity_poly.pdbx_seq_one_letter_code
_entity_poly.pdbx_strand_id
1 'polypeptide(L)'
;MRNVKTWGILFLCLLLLPGVAYAQKRLIEGTVISQEDKEPLIGATVIVKGSLSGAETDLDGHFTLEVDPDAKFIIVDYIGMKQTQVPIPKSGILNVALQPEAMNLDEVVVTGYGNFSRSSFTGSANTLRADLLKEMPVVSIEQKLQGMTSGVNITGSSGQPGANASIRIRGMGSFNASNEPLFVIDGVPVTSGNLSTGSGSEASYMNNAKTNIMSTINPSDIENITVIKDAAAASLYGSRAANGVILITTKKGTKSGQPRLTYDGYIGVQKTGKKYDVLNSMDRLNLDWEAQKNNIAMRDIGGYPSNPQFGTGDRPSIPNYLTQSGAQGSTTIDPSDYDYPTTTYAPFSDTDWWDELDRAAMIQNHQIGLSGGTEKGQYNLSANYFKQDGTVIDSYYQRYQVRANTSFNVRDWLRVGENLTYAFTKDNGLSANGAESNPYSWTYRASPWVPVYDIAGNFAGSKFSGTGNFQNPVANQVRNKDNYYTRNRIFGNLWAEADIFKDLTFRTNFGIDYTNRYYYRMEKKNPEFSESMGQNNFEEQSEFNYRWVWTNTLTYNKTFNDIHKLTVLLGTEAIRDGLGRKLTGRRYNYLFEDNTNSWVLNMGENNNQRLANSEYKGEFALFGLFGRVDYSFNDKYLFTGIIRRDGVSRFSKSNRYGVFPSASLGWRISQEDFMESTRDWLDDLKLRVGYGQTGNSEVPRITNYAMELATYPKRSDYDLNGQNNSTTTGFILDKYGNEDTKWESTEMWNVGVDATFLNGKFNIGAEWYWKKTTDM
;
A
#
# COMPACT_ATOMS: atom_id res chain seq x y z
N MET A 1 -65.90 -37.59 -4.50
CA MET A 1 -66.31 -36.43 -3.66
C MET A 1 -65.11 -35.86 -2.90
N ARG A 2 -64.02 -35.36 -3.60
CA ARG A 2 -62.85 -34.86 -2.92
C ARG A 2 -62.31 -33.52 -3.50
N ASN A 3 -63.01 -32.93 -4.46
CA ASN A 3 -62.56 -31.70 -5.16
C ASN A 3 -63.43 -30.47 -4.96
N VAL A 4 -64.44 -30.48 -4.07
CA VAL A 4 -65.31 -29.34 -3.88
C VAL A 4 -64.85 -28.44 -2.66
N LYS A 5 -64.08 -29.02 -1.73
CA LYS A 5 -63.60 -28.25 -0.55
C LYS A 5 -62.40 -27.33 -0.85
N THR A 6 -61.60 -27.64 -1.90
CA THR A 6 -60.40 -26.85 -2.25
C THR A 6 -60.76 -25.56 -3.00
N TRP A 7 -61.83 -25.54 -3.75
CA TRP A 7 -62.32 -24.36 -4.47
C TRP A 7 -63.02 -23.35 -3.59
N GLY A 8 -63.66 -23.80 -2.49
CA GLY A 8 -64.32 -22.90 -1.51
C GLY A 8 -63.27 -22.09 -0.72
N ILE A 9 -62.12 -22.63 -0.42
CA ILE A 9 -61.03 -21.92 0.30
C ILE A 9 -60.32 -20.92 -0.62
N LEU A 10 -60.15 -21.22 -1.92
CA LEU A 10 -59.58 -20.27 -2.88
C LEU A 10 -60.51 -19.08 -3.15
N PHE A 11 -61.87 -19.29 -3.13
CA PHE A 11 -62.82 -18.22 -3.33
C PHE A 11 -62.94 -17.33 -2.07
N LEU A 12 -62.76 -17.89 -0.88
CA LEU A 12 -62.77 -17.11 0.37
C LEU A 12 -61.50 -16.31 0.56
N CYS A 13 -60.34 -16.76 0.05
CA CYS A 13 -59.09 -16.01 0.03
C CYS A 13 -59.09 -14.84 -0.98
N LEU A 14 -59.90 -14.93 -2.05
CA LEU A 14 -60.04 -13.86 -3.05
C LEU A 14 -60.95 -12.71 -2.55
N LEU A 15 -61.79 -12.95 -1.54
CA LEU A 15 -62.71 -11.95 -0.96
C LEU A 15 -62.10 -11.21 0.24
N LEU A 16 -60.86 -11.60 0.68
CA LEU A 16 -60.15 -10.94 1.78
C LEU A 16 -58.94 -10.11 1.31
N LEU A 17 -58.84 -9.77 0.03
CA LEU A 17 -57.89 -8.74 -0.41
C LEU A 17 -58.45 -7.40 0.05
N PRO A 18 -57.80 -6.72 1.05
CA PRO A 18 -58.14 -5.34 1.35
C PRO A 18 -57.87 -4.56 0.07
N GLY A 19 -58.87 -3.83 -0.41
CA GLY A 19 -58.68 -2.89 -1.52
C GLY A 19 -57.53 -1.99 -1.17
N VAL A 20 -56.39 -2.14 -1.88
CA VAL A 20 -55.29 -1.20 -1.82
C VAL A 20 -55.88 0.09 -2.40
N ALA A 21 -56.34 0.98 -1.53
CA ALA A 21 -56.61 2.37 -1.90
C ALA A 21 -55.26 2.93 -2.39
N TYR A 22 -55.08 3.05 -3.68
CA TYR A 22 -53.99 3.85 -4.25
C TYR A 22 -54.18 5.28 -3.77
N ALA A 23 -53.42 5.66 -2.76
CA ALA A 23 -53.31 7.05 -2.39
C ALA A 23 -52.81 7.81 -3.60
N GLN A 24 -53.56 8.75 -4.09
CA GLN A 24 -53.23 9.56 -5.27
C GLN A 24 -51.95 10.33 -4.95
N LYS A 25 -50.82 9.96 -5.61
CA LYS A 25 -49.57 10.66 -5.46
C LYS A 25 -49.72 12.12 -5.85
N ARG A 26 -49.01 12.97 -5.16
CA ARG A 26 -49.00 14.43 -5.40
C ARG A 26 -47.75 14.78 -6.19
N LEU A 27 -47.90 15.54 -7.27
CA LEU A 27 -46.79 16.07 -8.05
C LEU A 27 -46.25 17.35 -7.41
N ILE A 28 -44.95 17.44 -7.26
CA ILE A 28 -44.22 18.63 -6.84
C ILE A 28 -43.26 19.00 -7.95
N GLU A 29 -43.26 20.27 -8.30
CA GLU A 29 -42.31 20.84 -9.29
C GLU A 29 -41.64 22.09 -8.71
N GLY A 30 -40.46 22.41 -9.20
CA GLY A 30 -39.73 23.59 -8.77
C GLY A 30 -38.36 23.73 -9.34
N THR A 31 -37.61 24.70 -8.85
CA THR A 31 -36.24 24.99 -9.28
C THR A 31 -35.30 24.97 -8.10
N VAL A 32 -34.08 24.50 -8.36
CA VAL A 32 -32.95 24.57 -7.43
C VAL A 32 -31.91 25.52 -8.02
N ILE A 33 -31.58 26.56 -7.27
CA ILE A 33 -30.60 27.57 -7.68
C ILE A 33 -29.54 27.74 -6.59
N SER A 34 -28.41 28.26 -6.96
CA SER A 34 -27.40 28.74 -6.00
C SER A 34 -27.88 30.05 -5.35
N GLN A 35 -27.71 30.22 -4.05
CA GLN A 35 -28.10 31.45 -3.33
C GLN A 35 -27.13 32.60 -3.68
N GLU A 36 -25.88 32.33 -4.03
CA GLU A 36 -24.83 33.30 -4.23
C GLU A 36 -24.93 33.98 -5.61
N ASP A 37 -24.94 33.23 -6.68
CA ASP A 37 -24.93 33.72 -8.05
C ASP A 37 -26.28 33.64 -8.76
N LYS A 38 -27.27 33.00 -8.13
CA LYS A 38 -28.61 32.76 -8.67
C LYS A 38 -28.65 31.87 -9.91
N GLU A 39 -27.53 31.17 -10.20
CA GLU A 39 -27.48 30.24 -11.31
C GLU A 39 -28.22 28.92 -11.00
N PRO A 40 -28.85 28.28 -12.00
CA PRO A 40 -29.51 26.99 -11.81
C PRO A 40 -28.50 25.89 -11.49
N LEU A 41 -28.82 25.02 -10.53
CA LEU A 41 -27.99 23.91 -10.16
C LEU A 41 -28.41 22.64 -10.91
N ILE A 42 -27.65 22.27 -11.92
CA ILE A 42 -27.90 21.13 -12.82
C ILE A 42 -27.48 19.82 -12.10
N GLY A 43 -28.37 18.81 -12.07
CA GLY A 43 -28.08 17.52 -11.41
C GLY A 43 -28.17 17.57 -9.88
N ALA A 44 -28.82 18.60 -9.31
CA ALA A 44 -29.10 18.61 -7.89
C ALA A 44 -30.11 17.51 -7.54
N THR A 45 -29.84 16.75 -6.50
CA THR A 45 -30.66 15.62 -6.07
C THR A 45 -31.75 16.09 -5.11
N VAL A 46 -33.01 15.82 -5.43
CA VAL A 46 -34.19 16.18 -4.62
C VAL A 46 -34.87 14.90 -4.14
N ILE A 47 -34.86 14.63 -2.84
CA ILE A 47 -35.34 13.37 -2.25
C ILE A 47 -36.40 13.63 -1.22
N VAL A 48 -37.45 12.84 -1.19
CA VAL A 48 -38.45 12.87 -0.11
C VAL A 48 -37.85 12.32 1.17
N LYS A 49 -37.91 13.07 2.26
CA LYS A 49 -37.35 12.62 3.55
C LYS A 49 -38.01 11.34 4.03
N GLY A 50 -37.23 10.28 4.16
CA GLY A 50 -37.70 8.96 4.63
C GLY A 50 -38.27 8.07 3.52
N SER A 51 -38.12 8.44 2.23
CA SER A 51 -38.52 7.66 1.07
C SER A 51 -37.32 7.46 0.12
N LEU A 52 -37.44 6.49 -0.76
CA LEU A 52 -36.50 6.28 -1.90
C LEU A 52 -36.92 7.09 -3.15
N SER A 53 -38.04 7.86 -3.05
CA SER A 53 -38.50 8.68 -4.16
C SER A 53 -37.66 9.94 -4.27
N GLY A 54 -37.02 10.16 -5.42
CA GLY A 54 -36.17 11.31 -5.68
C GLY A 54 -36.19 11.67 -7.17
N ALA A 55 -35.77 12.89 -7.49
CA ALA A 55 -35.55 13.41 -8.83
C ALA A 55 -34.23 14.18 -8.87
N GLU A 56 -33.65 14.33 -10.08
CA GLU A 56 -32.52 15.22 -10.34
C GLU A 56 -33.01 16.45 -11.12
N THR A 57 -32.34 17.56 -10.93
CA THR A 57 -32.66 18.80 -11.67
C THR A 57 -32.06 18.76 -13.09
N ASP A 58 -32.80 19.33 -14.04
CA ASP A 58 -32.40 19.48 -15.44
C ASP A 58 -31.44 20.67 -15.67
N LEU A 59 -31.18 21.02 -16.96
CA LEU A 59 -30.26 22.10 -17.37
C LEU A 59 -30.68 23.50 -16.87
N ASP A 60 -31.98 23.69 -16.57
CA ASP A 60 -32.52 24.94 -16.06
C ASP A 60 -32.72 24.89 -14.53
N GLY A 61 -32.19 23.85 -13.89
CA GLY A 61 -32.36 23.60 -12.44
C GLY A 61 -33.75 23.15 -12.06
N HIS A 62 -34.62 22.80 -13.01
CA HIS A 62 -35.99 22.34 -12.78
C HIS A 62 -36.04 20.88 -12.35
N PHE A 63 -36.95 20.55 -11.43
CA PHE A 63 -37.23 19.16 -11.06
C PHE A 63 -38.76 18.94 -10.98
N THR A 64 -39.14 17.69 -11.20
CA THR A 64 -40.50 17.20 -11.00
C THR A 64 -40.45 15.91 -10.21
N LEU A 65 -41.15 15.82 -9.08
CA LEU A 65 -41.11 14.72 -8.14
C LEU A 65 -42.50 14.28 -7.70
N GLU A 66 -42.83 13.02 -7.83
CA GLU A 66 -44.04 12.42 -7.25
C GLU A 66 -43.80 12.06 -5.78
N VAL A 67 -44.65 12.58 -4.90
CA VAL A 67 -44.56 12.37 -3.46
C VAL A 67 -45.86 11.77 -2.89
N ASP A 68 -45.74 11.04 -1.82
CA ASP A 68 -46.89 10.54 -1.09
C ASP A 68 -47.65 11.69 -0.42
N PRO A 69 -48.98 11.60 -0.28
CA PRO A 69 -49.81 12.69 0.25
C PRO A 69 -49.44 13.17 1.66
N ASP A 70 -48.83 12.31 2.46
CA ASP A 70 -48.38 12.54 3.84
C ASP A 70 -46.94 13.00 3.95
N ALA A 71 -46.20 13.09 2.84
CA ALA A 71 -44.81 13.59 2.80
C ALA A 71 -44.77 15.07 3.28
N LYS A 72 -43.92 15.34 4.26
CA LYS A 72 -43.84 16.67 4.90
C LYS A 72 -42.60 17.45 4.46
N PHE A 73 -41.49 16.79 4.13
CA PHE A 73 -40.22 17.41 3.83
C PHE A 73 -39.54 16.76 2.64
N ILE A 74 -38.82 17.56 1.86
CA ILE A 74 -37.83 17.11 0.91
C ILE A 74 -36.44 17.54 1.39
N ILE A 75 -35.44 16.78 0.97
CA ILE A 75 -34.02 17.07 1.14
C ILE A 75 -33.46 17.38 -0.25
N VAL A 76 -32.83 18.52 -0.39
CA VAL A 76 -32.15 18.92 -1.60
C VAL A 76 -30.63 18.89 -1.35
N ASP A 77 -29.90 18.19 -2.19
CA ASP A 77 -28.47 17.99 -2.07
C ASP A 77 -27.78 18.24 -3.40
N TYR A 78 -26.62 18.92 -3.36
CA TYR A 78 -25.80 19.19 -4.54
C TYR A 78 -24.33 19.28 -4.11
N ILE A 79 -23.42 18.77 -4.95
CA ILE A 79 -21.99 18.75 -4.65
C ILE A 79 -21.47 20.18 -4.42
N GLY A 80 -20.87 20.42 -3.27
CA GLY A 80 -20.35 21.74 -2.86
C GLY A 80 -21.38 22.71 -2.30
N MET A 81 -22.64 22.28 -2.12
CA MET A 81 -23.71 23.07 -1.51
C MET A 81 -24.16 22.42 -0.20
N LYS A 82 -24.62 23.23 0.73
CA LYS A 82 -25.17 22.77 2.02
C LYS A 82 -26.49 22.05 1.79
N GLN A 83 -26.53 20.76 2.15
CA GLN A 83 -27.77 19.98 2.11
C GLN A 83 -28.87 20.70 2.88
N THR A 84 -30.02 20.94 2.25
CA THR A 84 -31.10 21.74 2.80
C THR A 84 -32.39 20.92 2.86
N GLN A 85 -33.01 20.88 4.04
CA GLN A 85 -34.32 20.26 4.24
C GLN A 85 -35.40 21.35 4.15
N VAL A 86 -36.39 21.17 3.24
CA VAL A 86 -37.43 22.13 2.98
C VAL A 86 -38.79 21.47 3.16
N PRO A 87 -39.77 22.15 3.84
CA PRO A 87 -41.13 21.64 3.95
C PRO A 87 -41.83 21.71 2.61
N ILE A 88 -42.67 20.72 2.30
CA ILE A 88 -43.42 20.62 1.06
C ILE A 88 -44.62 21.61 1.13
N PRO A 89 -44.66 22.63 0.27
CA PRO A 89 -45.78 23.59 0.29
C PRO A 89 -47.06 22.97 -0.28
N LYS A 90 -48.20 23.45 0.17
CA LYS A 90 -49.52 22.98 -0.32
C LYS A 90 -49.73 23.28 -1.81
N SER A 91 -49.08 24.31 -2.34
CA SER A 91 -49.16 24.70 -3.76
C SER A 91 -48.53 23.68 -4.71
N GLY A 92 -47.65 22.81 -4.25
CA GLY A 92 -46.88 21.89 -5.10
C GLY A 92 -45.70 22.53 -5.82
N ILE A 93 -45.48 23.84 -5.76
CA ILE A 93 -44.37 24.56 -6.38
C ILE A 93 -43.33 24.88 -5.30
N LEU A 94 -42.08 24.46 -5.51
CA LEU A 94 -41.01 24.62 -4.54
C LEU A 94 -39.71 25.11 -5.18
N ASN A 95 -39.34 26.35 -4.91
CA ASN A 95 -38.07 26.90 -5.32
C ASN A 95 -37.09 26.89 -4.15
N VAL A 96 -35.94 26.28 -4.34
CA VAL A 96 -34.90 26.09 -3.31
C VAL A 96 -33.64 26.82 -3.73
N ALA A 97 -33.14 27.70 -2.86
CA ALA A 97 -31.83 28.31 -3.02
C ALA A 97 -30.86 27.63 -2.06
N LEU A 98 -29.86 26.88 -2.60
CA LEU A 98 -28.84 26.25 -1.80
C LEU A 98 -27.71 27.24 -1.51
N GLN A 99 -27.26 27.23 -0.27
CA GLN A 99 -26.05 27.95 0.11
C GLN A 99 -24.82 27.10 -0.28
N PRO A 100 -23.74 27.71 -0.81
CA PRO A 100 -22.47 27.02 -0.89
C PRO A 100 -22.13 26.41 0.49
N GLU A 101 -21.74 25.17 0.51
CA GLU A 101 -21.16 24.59 1.71
C GLU A 101 -19.81 25.29 1.87
N ALA A 102 -19.77 26.33 2.72
CA ALA A 102 -18.51 26.94 3.11
C ALA A 102 -17.61 25.78 3.54
N MET A 103 -16.44 25.65 2.92
CA MET A 103 -15.43 24.69 3.40
C MET A 103 -15.26 24.96 4.87
N ASN A 104 -15.86 24.09 5.68
CA ASN A 104 -15.95 24.29 7.11
C ASN A 104 -14.55 24.53 7.64
N LEU A 105 -14.35 25.64 8.35
CA LEU A 105 -13.22 25.86 9.27
C LEU A 105 -13.08 24.71 10.29
N ASP A 106 -14.05 23.81 10.32
CA ASP A 106 -14.15 22.58 11.10
C ASP A 106 -13.56 21.32 10.42
N GLU A 107 -12.68 21.47 9.41
CA GLU A 107 -11.93 20.32 8.93
C GLU A 107 -11.22 19.66 10.11
N VAL A 108 -11.61 18.42 10.41
CA VAL A 108 -11.10 17.68 11.56
C VAL A 108 -9.77 17.08 11.20
N VAL A 109 -8.71 17.51 11.85
CA VAL A 109 -7.42 16.84 11.83
C VAL A 109 -7.48 15.66 12.78
N VAL A 110 -7.60 14.47 12.23
CA VAL A 110 -7.60 13.23 13.00
C VAL A 110 -6.16 12.92 13.38
N THR A 111 -5.90 12.77 14.69
CA THR A 111 -4.66 12.20 15.20
C THR A 111 -4.96 10.87 15.88
N GLY A 112 -3.98 9.96 16.01
CA GLY A 112 -4.24 8.64 16.59
C GLY A 112 -4.74 8.66 18.05
N TYR A 113 -4.63 9.81 18.73
CA TYR A 113 -4.99 9.97 20.14
C TYR A 113 -5.92 11.15 20.39
N GLY A 114 -6.61 11.66 19.36
CA GLY A 114 -7.59 12.74 19.48
C GLY A 114 -7.89 13.39 18.14
N ASN A 115 -9.02 14.10 18.10
CA ASN A 115 -9.46 14.86 16.95
C ASN A 115 -9.36 16.35 17.27
N PHE A 116 -8.82 17.14 16.36
CA PHE A 116 -8.69 18.59 16.49
C PHE A 116 -9.42 19.26 15.34
N SER A 117 -10.03 20.42 15.60
CA SER A 117 -10.38 21.30 14.49
C SER A 117 -9.11 21.84 13.85
N ARG A 118 -9.09 22.06 12.55
CA ARG A 118 -7.93 22.65 11.85
C ARG A 118 -7.54 24.00 12.46
N SER A 119 -8.50 24.77 12.91
CA SER A 119 -8.30 26.06 13.59
C SER A 119 -7.52 25.91 14.90
N SER A 120 -7.77 24.86 15.69
CA SER A 120 -7.11 24.61 16.98
C SER A 120 -5.81 23.80 16.89
N PHE A 121 -5.51 23.19 15.74
CA PHE A 121 -4.33 22.38 15.55
C PHE A 121 -3.09 23.26 15.34
N THR A 122 -2.06 23.07 16.17
CA THR A 122 -0.81 23.85 16.13
C THR A 122 0.30 23.21 15.31
N GLY A 123 0.15 21.94 14.93
CA GLY A 123 1.10 21.19 14.13
C GLY A 123 0.92 21.36 12.60
N SER A 124 1.80 20.71 11.84
CA SER A 124 1.71 20.64 10.38
C SER A 124 1.11 19.29 9.95
N ALA A 125 -0.12 19.32 9.49
CA ALA A 125 -0.79 18.15 8.95
C ALA A 125 -1.61 18.50 7.71
N ASN A 126 -1.71 17.53 6.78
CA ASN A 126 -2.63 17.58 5.65
C ASN A 126 -3.57 16.39 5.73
N THR A 127 -4.87 16.65 5.67
CA THR A 127 -5.90 15.62 5.61
C THR A 127 -6.45 15.51 4.19
N LEU A 128 -6.46 14.30 3.65
CA LEU A 128 -7.00 13.97 2.35
C LEU A 128 -8.27 13.13 2.55
N ARG A 129 -9.38 13.58 1.97
CA ARG A 129 -10.64 12.84 2.00
C ARG A 129 -10.63 11.71 0.98
N ALA A 130 -11.31 10.63 1.30
CA ALA A 130 -11.35 9.44 0.45
C ALA A 130 -11.96 9.65 -0.93
N ASP A 131 -12.82 10.66 -1.09
CA ASP A 131 -13.49 10.93 -2.37
C ASP A 131 -12.47 11.23 -3.47
N LEU A 132 -11.42 12.00 -3.13
CA LEU A 132 -10.32 12.29 -4.04
C LEU A 132 -9.47 11.05 -4.41
N LEU A 133 -9.52 10.01 -3.56
CA LEU A 133 -8.75 8.77 -3.77
C LEU A 133 -9.49 7.72 -4.61
N LYS A 134 -10.82 7.84 -4.78
CA LYS A 134 -11.63 6.85 -5.50
C LYS A 134 -11.37 6.85 -7.00
N GLU A 135 -11.12 8.01 -7.57
CA GLU A 135 -11.02 8.20 -9.02
C GLU A 135 -9.75 7.62 -9.66
N MET A 136 -8.75 7.25 -8.86
CA MET A 136 -7.49 6.70 -9.35
C MET A 136 -7.52 5.17 -9.35
N PRO A 137 -7.45 4.48 -10.51
CA PRO A 137 -7.44 3.03 -10.61
C PRO A 137 -6.06 2.42 -10.33
N VAL A 138 -5.46 2.76 -9.18
CA VAL A 138 -4.16 2.22 -8.74
C VAL A 138 -4.31 1.36 -7.49
N VAL A 139 -3.42 0.36 -7.37
CA VAL A 139 -3.51 -0.71 -6.37
C VAL A 139 -3.21 -0.23 -4.96
N SER A 140 -2.21 0.64 -4.81
CA SER A 140 -1.68 1.01 -3.50
C SER A 140 -2.11 2.40 -3.08
N ILE A 141 -2.34 2.55 -1.78
CA ILE A 141 -2.68 3.83 -1.15
C ILE A 141 -1.57 4.84 -1.39
N GLU A 142 -0.32 4.41 -1.35
CA GLU A 142 0.83 5.28 -1.54
C GLU A 142 0.83 5.90 -2.93
N GLN A 143 0.56 5.12 -3.97
CA GLN A 143 0.49 5.66 -5.33
C GLN A 143 -0.64 6.68 -5.48
N LYS A 144 -1.76 6.50 -4.75
CA LYS A 144 -2.86 7.48 -4.74
C LYS A 144 -2.49 8.80 -4.06
N LEU A 145 -1.55 8.79 -3.12
CA LEU A 145 -1.08 10.00 -2.42
C LEU A 145 -0.10 10.84 -3.25
N GLN A 146 0.41 10.31 -4.37
CA GLN A 146 1.41 10.98 -5.19
C GLN A 146 0.86 12.30 -5.76
N GLY A 147 1.57 13.40 -5.49
CA GLY A 147 1.17 14.73 -5.95
C GLY A 147 0.05 15.41 -5.16
N MET A 148 -0.61 14.71 -4.21
CA MET A 148 -1.75 15.24 -3.46
C MET A 148 -1.37 15.99 -2.18
N THR A 149 -0.14 15.85 -1.72
CA THR A 149 0.31 16.45 -0.45
C THR A 149 1.66 17.14 -0.61
N SER A 150 1.73 18.43 -0.29
CA SER A 150 2.97 19.19 -0.32
C SER A 150 4.01 18.64 0.67
N GLY A 151 5.29 18.59 0.28
CA GLY A 151 6.39 18.07 1.11
C GLY A 151 6.41 16.55 1.25
N VAL A 152 5.60 15.82 0.47
CA VAL A 152 5.61 14.36 0.38
C VAL A 152 6.06 13.96 -1.02
N ASN A 153 7.16 13.23 -1.10
CA ASN A 153 7.66 12.65 -2.35
C ASN A 153 7.38 11.14 -2.35
N ILE A 154 6.72 10.67 -3.38
CA ILE A 154 6.38 9.26 -3.54
C ILE A 154 6.97 8.78 -4.85
N THR A 155 7.80 7.77 -4.77
CA THR A 155 8.47 7.18 -5.93
C THR A 155 8.15 5.70 -5.99
N GLY A 156 7.47 5.27 -7.07
CA GLY A 156 7.29 3.86 -7.36
C GLY A 156 8.64 3.23 -7.76
N SER A 157 9.05 2.19 -7.08
CA SER A 157 10.27 1.45 -7.42
C SER A 157 10.08 0.53 -8.63
N SER A 158 8.83 0.19 -8.95
CA SER A 158 8.46 -0.75 -10.01
C SER A 158 7.00 -0.53 -10.42
N GLY A 159 6.69 -0.81 -11.70
CA GLY A 159 5.32 -0.91 -12.22
C GLY A 159 4.66 -2.28 -11.99
N GLN A 160 5.34 -3.19 -11.32
CA GLN A 160 4.82 -4.53 -11.03
C GLN A 160 3.52 -4.45 -10.21
N PRO A 161 2.52 -5.28 -10.52
CA PRO A 161 1.30 -5.37 -9.71
C PRO A 161 1.60 -5.62 -8.23
N GLY A 162 1.00 -4.81 -7.34
CA GLY A 162 1.22 -4.92 -5.90
C GLY A 162 2.58 -4.41 -5.37
N ALA A 163 3.41 -3.78 -6.22
CA ALA A 163 4.71 -3.24 -5.81
C ALA A 163 4.59 -2.11 -4.78
N ASN A 164 5.63 -1.98 -3.96
CA ASN A 164 5.77 -0.92 -2.97
C ASN A 164 6.19 0.41 -3.63
N ALA A 165 5.66 1.52 -3.12
CA ALA A 165 6.19 2.85 -3.38
C ALA A 165 7.01 3.31 -2.18
N SER A 166 8.11 4.01 -2.44
CA SER A 166 8.91 4.66 -1.42
C SER A 166 8.34 6.05 -1.12
N ILE A 167 8.07 6.31 0.15
CA ILE A 167 7.53 7.59 0.61
C ILE A 167 8.58 8.34 1.41
N ARG A 168 8.75 9.60 1.09
CA ARG A 168 9.63 10.52 1.82
C ARG A 168 8.86 11.75 2.22
N ILE A 169 8.82 12.04 3.51
CA ILE A 169 8.21 13.24 4.06
C ILE A 169 9.34 14.19 4.47
N ARG A 170 9.40 15.37 3.83
CA ARG A 170 10.45 16.39 4.07
C ARG A 170 11.88 15.86 3.91
N GLY A 171 12.09 14.99 2.90
CA GLY A 171 13.40 14.47 2.53
C GLY A 171 13.83 13.22 3.29
N MET A 172 15.12 12.91 3.22
CA MET A 172 15.74 11.78 3.92
C MET A 172 16.12 12.18 5.34
N GLY A 173 15.89 11.29 6.30
CA GLY A 173 16.17 11.51 7.71
C GLY A 173 17.33 10.70 8.27
N SER A 174 17.75 9.63 7.58
CA SER A 174 18.79 8.72 8.03
C SER A 174 19.63 8.19 6.86
N PHE A 175 20.91 7.92 7.08
CA PHE A 175 21.77 7.18 6.16
C PHE A 175 21.66 5.66 6.35
N ASN A 176 21.53 5.22 7.60
CA ASN A 176 21.63 3.81 7.96
C ASN A 176 20.30 3.18 8.33
N ALA A 177 19.35 3.96 8.86
CA ALA A 177 18.05 3.47 9.28
C ALA A 177 16.97 3.68 8.19
N SER A 178 15.76 3.20 8.44
CA SER A 178 14.62 3.40 7.56
C SER A 178 14.30 4.88 7.38
N ASN A 179 13.98 5.28 6.15
CA ASN A 179 13.49 6.61 5.80
C ASN A 179 11.98 6.60 5.48
N GLU A 180 11.29 5.49 5.67
CA GLU A 180 9.86 5.39 5.45
C GLU A 180 9.07 5.99 6.63
N PRO A 181 7.93 6.66 6.39
CA PRO A 181 7.08 7.16 7.46
C PRO A 181 6.40 6.03 8.22
N LEU A 182 5.98 6.32 9.45
CA LEU A 182 5.15 5.41 10.23
C LEU A 182 3.71 5.44 9.70
N PHE A 183 3.15 4.29 9.40
CA PHE A 183 1.72 4.16 9.14
C PHE A 183 0.98 3.81 10.42
N VAL A 184 -0.17 4.46 10.64
CA VAL A 184 -1.08 4.15 11.74
C VAL A 184 -2.48 3.99 11.17
N ILE A 185 -3.09 2.82 11.35
CA ILE A 185 -4.41 2.50 10.81
C ILE A 185 -5.37 2.29 11.99
N ASP A 186 -6.41 3.11 12.06
CA ASP A 186 -7.41 3.09 13.16
C ASP A 186 -6.75 3.09 14.56
N GLY A 187 -5.65 3.84 14.70
CA GLY A 187 -4.89 3.96 15.94
C GLY A 187 -3.89 2.84 16.21
N VAL A 188 -3.70 1.89 15.28
CA VAL A 188 -2.70 0.82 15.39
C VAL A 188 -1.50 1.14 14.51
N PRO A 189 -0.29 1.35 15.06
CA PRO A 189 0.91 1.51 14.28
C PRO A 189 1.25 0.24 13.51
N VAL A 190 1.53 0.38 12.22
CA VAL A 190 1.90 -0.71 11.30
C VAL A 190 3.37 -0.55 10.93
N THR A 191 4.11 -1.64 10.83
CA THR A 191 5.47 -1.59 10.30
C THR A 191 5.41 -1.23 8.82
N SER A 192 5.95 -0.08 8.45
CA SER A 192 6.24 0.25 7.07
C SER A 192 7.48 -0.55 6.69
N GLY A 193 7.38 -1.45 5.77
CA GLY A 193 8.58 -2.15 5.32
C GLY A 193 8.28 -3.44 4.58
N ASN A 194 9.32 -3.90 3.95
CA ASN A 194 9.39 -5.17 3.29
C ASN A 194 9.00 -6.30 4.24
N LEU A 195 7.95 -7.01 3.93
CA LEU A 195 7.69 -8.31 4.55
C LEU A 195 8.75 -9.36 4.19
N SER A 196 9.66 -9.04 3.27
CA SER A 196 10.78 -9.90 2.88
C SER A 196 12.04 -9.54 3.66
N THR A 197 12.13 -9.91 4.92
CA THR A 197 13.39 -9.90 5.66
C THR A 197 14.09 -11.25 5.50
N GLY A 198 14.55 -11.56 4.31
CA GLY A 198 15.50 -12.65 4.06
C GLY A 198 16.92 -12.12 4.23
N SER A 199 17.56 -12.41 5.35
CA SER A 199 19.01 -12.26 5.51
C SER A 199 19.68 -13.52 4.96
N GLY A 200 20.30 -13.41 3.79
CA GLY A 200 21.08 -14.49 3.19
C GLY A 200 21.36 -14.21 1.71
N SER A 201 22.48 -14.68 1.20
CA SER A 201 22.88 -14.53 -0.21
C SER A 201 21.87 -15.12 -1.21
N GLU A 202 21.00 -16.01 -0.77
CA GLU A 202 19.93 -16.60 -1.58
C GLU A 202 18.72 -15.67 -1.73
N ALA A 203 18.55 -14.68 -0.86
CA ALA A 203 17.51 -13.66 -0.98
C ALA A 203 17.72 -12.70 -2.16
N SER A 204 18.89 -12.71 -2.77
CA SER A 204 19.25 -11.83 -3.90
C SER A 204 18.42 -12.12 -5.15
N TYR A 205 18.15 -13.38 -5.45
CA TYR A 205 17.32 -13.76 -6.62
C TYR A 205 15.82 -13.63 -6.35
N MET A 206 15.44 -13.53 -5.08
CA MET A 206 14.05 -13.49 -4.63
C MET A 206 13.62 -12.15 -4.03
N ASN A 207 14.43 -11.12 -4.14
CA ASN A 207 14.00 -9.75 -3.85
C ASN A 207 13.02 -9.31 -4.95
N ASN A 208 11.91 -10.00 -5.00
CA ASN A 208 10.72 -9.53 -5.71
C ASN A 208 10.47 -8.09 -5.29
N ALA A 209 9.99 -7.30 -6.20
CA ALA A 209 9.55 -5.95 -5.89
C ALA A 209 8.82 -6.01 -4.55
N LYS A 210 9.36 -5.28 -3.58
CA LYS A 210 8.92 -5.32 -2.18
C LYS A 210 7.41 -5.25 -2.14
N THR A 211 6.77 -6.33 -1.72
CA THR A 211 5.31 -6.33 -1.67
C THR A 211 4.87 -5.46 -0.52
N ASN A 212 4.06 -4.49 -0.86
CA ASN A 212 3.59 -3.49 0.05
C ASN A 212 2.59 -4.07 1.04
N ILE A 213 2.83 -3.86 2.33
CA ILE A 213 1.85 -4.20 3.37
C ILE A 213 0.55 -3.41 3.16
N MET A 214 0.62 -2.20 2.59
CA MET A 214 -0.53 -1.36 2.30
C MET A 214 -1.35 -1.86 1.12
N SER A 215 -0.78 -2.70 0.22
CA SER A 215 -1.55 -3.36 -0.85
C SER A 215 -2.60 -4.35 -0.32
N THR A 216 -2.48 -4.77 0.95
CA THR A 216 -3.48 -5.61 1.61
C THR A 216 -4.69 -4.81 2.13
N ILE A 217 -4.69 -3.48 2.01
CA ILE A 217 -5.78 -2.61 2.43
C ILE A 217 -6.48 -2.07 1.21
N ASN A 218 -7.80 -2.16 1.19
CA ASN A 218 -8.58 -1.61 0.09
C ASN A 218 -8.74 -0.09 0.27
N PRO A 219 -8.32 0.72 -0.71
CA PRO A 219 -8.51 2.17 -0.67
C PRO A 219 -9.97 2.61 -0.53
N SER A 220 -10.93 1.82 -1.02
CA SER A 220 -12.35 2.14 -0.90
C SER A 220 -12.91 2.02 0.53
N ASP A 221 -12.18 1.35 1.45
CA ASP A 221 -12.53 1.28 2.87
C ASP A 221 -12.03 2.49 3.68
N ILE A 222 -11.26 3.38 3.07
CA ILE A 222 -10.68 4.54 3.74
C ILE A 222 -11.69 5.68 3.81
N GLU A 223 -11.75 6.37 4.93
CA GLU A 223 -12.52 7.59 5.15
C GLU A 223 -11.65 8.83 4.92
N ASN A 224 -10.44 8.85 5.53
CA ASN A 224 -9.48 9.92 5.36
C ASN A 224 -8.04 9.43 5.59
N ILE A 225 -7.09 10.19 5.05
CA ILE A 225 -5.65 10.01 5.28
C ILE A 225 -5.10 11.33 5.78
N THR A 226 -4.50 11.34 6.98
CA THR A 226 -3.83 12.51 7.53
C THR A 226 -2.32 12.28 7.53
N VAL A 227 -1.58 13.18 6.89
CA VAL A 227 -0.11 13.16 6.85
C VAL A 227 0.43 14.18 7.84
N ILE A 228 1.06 13.72 8.92
CA ILE A 228 1.74 14.56 9.94
C ILE A 228 3.19 14.72 9.50
N LYS A 229 3.61 15.98 9.30
CA LYS A 229 4.90 16.33 8.68
C LYS A 229 5.91 16.90 9.66
N ASP A 230 5.49 17.40 10.81
CA ASP A 230 6.36 18.01 11.79
C ASP A 230 6.63 17.12 13.00
N ALA A 231 7.79 17.36 13.65
CA ALA A 231 8.18 16.60 14.82
C ALA A 231 7.34 16.94 16.05
N ALA A 232 6.76 18.15 16.15
CA ALA A 232 5.95 18.54 17.29
C ALA A 232 4.70 17.67 17.41
N ALA A 233 3.96 17.48 16.31
CA ALA A 233 2.79 16.61 16.30
C ALA A 233 3.17 15.11 16.22
N ALA A 234 4.27 14.77 15.53
CA ALA A 234 4.73 13.39 15.36
C ALA A 234 5.34 12.78 16.63
N SER A 235 5.85 13.59 17.57
CA SER A 235 6.53 13.12 18.79
C SER A 235 5.63 12.22 19.66
N LEU A 236 4.32 12.36 19.59
CA LEU A 236 3.38 11.48 20.28
C LEU A 236 3.51 10.02 19.87
N TYR A 237 4.02 9.74 18.66
CA TYR A 237 4.33 8.40 18.14
C TYR A 237 5.78 7.97 18.41
N GLY A 238 6.58 8.85 19.03
CA GLY A 238 7.89 8.59 19.62
C GLY A 238 8.97 8.20 18.62
N SER A 239 9.71 7.17 18.99
CA SER A 239 10.91 6.67 18.32
C SER A 239 10.70 6.05 16.93
N ARG A 240 9.50 6.11 16.38
CA ARG A 240 9.17 5.58 15.06
C ARG A 240 8.72 6.68 14.09
N ALA A 241 8.64 7.92 14.58
CA ALA A 241 8.04 9.03 13.86
C ALA A 241 9.04 10.05 13.28
N ALA A 242 10.34 9.73 13.27
CA ALA A 242 11.40 10.62 12.76
C ALA A 242 11.23 11.00 11.29
N ASN A 243 10.53 10.15 10.51
CA ASN A 243 10.26 10.35 9.09
C ASN A 243 8.81 10.79 8.82
N GLY A 244 8.08 11.27 9.85
CA GLY A 244 6.67 11.63 9.77
C GLY A 244 5.73 10.45 9.98
N VAL A 245 4.42 10.74 10.00
CA VAL A 245 3.37 9.75 10.27
C VAL A 245 2.24 9.90 9.26
N ILE A 246 1.77 8.78 8.73
CA ILE A 246 0.60 8.69 7.86
C ILE A 246 -0.50 7.97 8.64
N LEU A 247 -1.54 8.71 9.00
CA LEU A 247 -2.70 8.20 9.70
C LEU A 247 -3.79 7.83 8.69
N ILE A 248 -4.29 6.63 8.76
CA ILE A 248 -5.37 6.14 7.92
C ILE A 248 -6.56 5.83 8.83
N THR A 249 -7.66 6.55 8.60
CA THR A 249 -8.93 6.28 9.25
C THR A 249 -9.84 5.57 8.27
N THR A 250 -10.44 4.49 8.69
CA THR A 250 -11.34 3.72 7.85
C THR A 250 -12.79 4.06 8.11
N LYS A 251 -13.64 3.80 7.11
CA LYS A 251 -15.08 4.08 7.15
C LYS A 251 -15.75 3.40 8.33
N LYS A 252 -16.57 4.15 9.05
CA LYS A 252 -17.40 3.69 10.15
C LYS A 252 -18.86 3.59 9.71
N GLY A 253 -19.68 2.94 10.52
CA GLY A 253 -21.14 2.97 10.33
C GLY A 253 -21.74 4.35 10.62
N THR A 254 -22.97 4.56 10.18
CA THR A 254 -23.74 5.78 10.45
C THR A 254 -24.58 5.61 11.72
N LYS A 255 -24.73 6.69 12.52
CA LYS A 255 -25.50 6.64 13.79
C LYS A 255 -27.01 6.58 13.59
N SER A 256 -27.49 6.95 12.43
CA SER A 256 -28.93 6.98 12.15
C SER A 256 -29.19 6.54 10.72
N GLY A 257 -30.17 5.73 10.50
CA GLY A 257 -30.66 5.41 9.19
C GLY A 257 -30.84 3.92 8.92
N GLN A 258 -31.49 3.65 7.80
CA GLN A 258 -31.63 2.31 7.27
C GLN A 258 -30.28 1.75 6.81
N PRO A 259 -30.09 0.43 6.83
CA PRO A 259 -28.90 -0.19 6.25
C PRO A 259 -28.70 0.24 4.80
N ARG A 260 -27.50 0.70 4.46
CA ARG A 260 -27.09 1.09 3.10
C ARG A 260 -26.21 0.04 2.52
N LEU A 261 -26.66 -0.57 1.40
CA LEU A 261 -25.86 -1.45 0.57
C LEU A 261 -25.23 -0.63 -0.56
N THR A 262 -23.92 -0.77 -0.75
CA THR A 262 -23.16 -0.11 -1.83
C THR A 262 -22.41 -1.14 -2.65
N TYR A 263 -22.26 -0.84 -3.94
CA TYR A 263 -21.35 -1.53 -4.82
C TYR A 263 -20.48 -0.50 -5.52
N ASP A 264 -19.15 -0.69 -5.42
CA ASP A 264 -18.15 0.10 -6.12
C ASP A 264 -17.31 -0.84 -6.99
N GLY A 265 -17.22 -0.57 -8.29
CA GLY A 265 -16.45 -1.44 -9.18
C GLY A 265 -15.90 -0.70 -10.39
N TYR A 266 -14.76 -1.16 -10.87
CA TYR A 266 -14.18 -0.73 -12.14
C TYR A 266 -13.44 -1.86 -12.84
N ILE A 267 -13.38 -1.77 -14.16
CA ILE A 267 -12.58 -2.60 -15.05
C ILE A 267 -11.80 -1.66 -15.96
N GLY A 268 -10.52 -1.95 -16.16
CA GLY A 268 -9.65 -1.14 -17.00
C GLY A 268 -8.62 -1.99 -17.74
N VAL A 269 -7.99 -1.40 -18.74
CA VAL A 269 -6.87 -1.98 -19.48
C VAL A 269 -5.66 -1.08 -19.28
N GLN A 270 -4.54 -1.68 -18.92
CA GLN A 270 -3.25 -1.02 -18.77
C GLN A 270 -2.28 -1.51 -19.83
N LYS A 271 -1.39 -0.63 -20.24
CA LYS A 271 -0.29 -0.91 -21.17
C LYS A 271 0.98 -0.30 -20.64
N THR A 272 2.12 -0.87 -21.01
CA THR A 272 3.41 -0.27 -20.76
C THR A 272 3.48 1.09 -21.46
N GLY A 273 4.05 2.10 -20.80
CA GLY A 273 4.16 3.43 -21.34
C GLY A 273 5.21 3.52 -22.45
N LYS A 274 6.39 4.07 -22.12
CA LYS A 274 7.49 4.19 -23.07
C LYS A 274 8.44 2.99 -22.97
N LYS A 275 8.73 2.31 -24.10
CA LYS A 275 9.79 1.30 -24.21
C LYS A 275 11.11 1.94 -24.65
N TYR A 276 12.20 1.21 -24.47
CA TYR A 276 13.49 1.59 -25.03
C TYR A 276 13.46 1.41 -26.54
N ASP A 277 14.11 2.32 -27.25
CA ASP A 277 14.37 2.21 -28.69
C ASP A 277 15.67 1.39 -28.84
N VAL A 278 15.53 0.16 -29.30
CA VAL A 278 16.65 -0.79 -29.47
C VAL A 278 16.90 -1.01 -30.96
N LEU A 279 18.15 -1.36 -31.30
CA LEU A 279 18.54 -1.65 -32.66
C LEU A 279 17.89 -2.95 -33.16
N ASN A 280 17.45 -2.94 -34.42
CA ASN A 280 17.08 -4.16 -35.14
C ASN A 280 18.30 -5.07 -35.38
N SER A 281 18.07 -6.26 -35.87
CA SER A 281 19.13 -7.27 -36.06
C SER A 281 20.24 -6.81 -36.98
N MET A 282 19.92 -6.15 -38.08
CA MET A 282 20.90 -5.69 -39.04
C MET A 282 21.74 -4.51 -38.52
N ASP A 283 21.11 -3.55 -37.91
CA ASP A 283 21.78 -2.38 -37.35
C ASP A 283 22.68 -2.79 -36.18
N ARG A 284 22.21 -3.67 -35.31
CA ARG A 284 22.99 -4.20 -34.20
C ARG A 284 24.20 -5.00 -34.72
N LEU A 285 24.02 -5.85 -35.72
CA LEU A 285 25.10 -6.63 -36.29
C LEU A 285 26.14 -5.74 -36.97
N ASN A 286 25.74 -4.72 -37.72
CA ASN A 286 26.64 -3.75 -38.33
C ASN A 286 27.45 -3.00 -37.26
N LEU A 287 26.79 -2.58 -36.17
CA LEU A 287 27.48 -1.92 -35.05
C LEU A 287 28.48 -2.85 -34.37
N ASP A 288 28.12 -4.12 -34.12
CA ASP A 288 29.03 -5.10 -33.56
C ASP A 288 30.25 -5.36 -34.48
N TRP A 289 30.06 -5.34 -35.81
CA TRP A 289 31.12 -5.48 -36.81
C TRP A 289 32.04 -4.26 -36.84
N GLU A 290 31.49 -3.07 -36.79
CA GLU A 290 32.23 -1.82 -36.71
C GLU A 290 33.04 -1.74 -35.40
N ALA A 291 32.47 -2.14 -34.29
CA ALA A 291 33.15 -2.18 -33.00
C ALA A 291 34.35 -3.12 -33.02
N GLN A 292 34.24 -4.29 -33.70
CA GLN A 292 35.34 -5.21 -33.87
C GLN A 292 36.42 -4.64 -34.81
N LYS A 293 36.06 -4.00 -35.93
CA LYS A 293 37.00 -3.28 -36.81
C LYS A 293 37.80 -2.23 -36.06
N ASN A 294 37.13 -1.41 -35.29
CA ASN A 294 37.76 -0.38 -34.50
C ASN A 294 38.69 -0.93 -33.41
N ASN A 295 38.31 -2.05 -32.78
CA ASN A 295 39.18 -2.73 -31.81
C ASN A 295 40.43 -3.33 -32.47
N ILE A 296 40.31 -3.96 -33.64
CA ILE A 296 41.40 -4.48 -34.41
C ILE A 296 42.36 -3.37 -34.81
N ALA A 297 41.86 -2.27 -35.37
CA ALA A 297 42.65 -1.11 -35.79
C ALA A 297 43.34 -0.42 -34.60
N MET A 298 42.63 -0.23 -33.49
CA MET A 298 43.17 0.42 -32.29
C MET A 298 44.31 -0.40 -31.63
N ARG A 299 44.21 -1.71 -31.69
CA ARG A 299 45.22 -2.62 -31.12
C ARG A 299 46.34 -3.00 -32.08
N ASP A 300 46.24 -2.63 -33.35
CA ASP A 300 47.18 -2.99 -34.45
C ASP A 300 47.46 -4.50 -34.51
N ILE A 301 46.42 -5.33 -34.31
CA ILE A 301 46.55 -6.79 -34.25
C ILE A 301 46.34 -7.48 -35.59
N GLY A 302 45.95 -6.73 -36.62
CA GLY A 302 45.62 -7.30 -37.93
C GLY A 302 44.38 -8.21 -37.91
N GLY A 303 43.93 -8.66 -39.08
CA GLY A 303 42.81 -9.58 -39.23
C GLY A 303 41.48 -8.89 -39.57
N TYR A 304 40.41 -9.65 -39.46
CA TYR A 304 39.03 -9.23 -39.76
C TYR A 304 38.10 -9.48 -38.59
N PRO A 305 37.01 -8.71 -38.48
CA PRO A 305 35.91 -9.06 -37.59
C PRO A 305 35.45 -10.50 -37.78
N SER A 306 35.07 -11.15 -36.72
CA SER A 306 34.68 -12.56 -36.77
C SER A 306 33.56 -12.87 -35.76
N ASN A 307 32.59 -13.68 -36.18
CA ASN A 307 31.57 -14.22 -35.31
C ASN A 307 31.23 -15.65 -35.78
N PRO A 308 31.03 -16.60 -34.87
CA PRO A 308 30.74 -17.99 -35.26
C PRO A 308 29.45 -18.14 -36.12
N GLN A 309 28.49 -17.29 -35.99
CA GLN A 309 27.24 -17.32 -36.77
C GLN A 309 27.40 -16.58 -38.11
N PHE A 310 28.16 -15.51 -38.15
CA PHE A 310 28.19 -14.52 -39.25
C PHE A 310 29.51 -14.55 -40.05
N GLY A 311 30.39 -15.52 -39.76
CA GLY A 311 31.65 -15.70 -40.48
C GLY A 311 32.71 -14.71 -40.09
N THR A 312 33.76 -14.61 -40.97
CA THR A 312 34.92 -13.74 -40.79
C THR A 312 35.13 -12.92 -42.08
N GLY A 313 35.27 -11.59 -41.96
CA GLY A 313 35.48 -10.72 -43.11
C GLY A 313 35.14 -9.27 -42.86
N ASP A 314 35.20 -8.44 -43.92
CA ASP A 314 34.86 -7.00 -43.87
C ASP A 314 33.37 -6.75 -43.55
N ARG A 315 32.50 -7.69 -43.89
CA ARG A 315 31.08 -7.66 -43.66
C ARG A 315 30.60 -8.99 -43.09
N PRO A 316 29.57 -9.01 -42.27
CA PRO A 316 28.98 -10.24 -41.79
C PRO A 316 28.26 -10.98 -42.92
N SER A 317 28.33 -12.30 -42.91
CA SER A 317 27.50 -13.18 -43.77
C SER A 317 26.26 -13.60 -42.97
N ILE A 318 25.08 -13.33 -43.52
CA ILE A 318 23.85 -13.61 -42.83
C ILE A 318 23.39 -15.03 -43.15
N PRO A 319 23.33 -15.95 -42.18
CA PRO A 319 22.84 -17.31 -42.37
C PRO A 319 21.32 -17.31 -42.35
N ASN A 320 20.69 -18.33 -42.95
CA ASN A 320 19.24 -18.56 -42.77
C ASN A 320 18.92 -19.12 -41.38
N TYR A 321 19.89 -19.86 -40.81
CA TYR A 321 19.74 -20.52 -39.51
C TYR A 321 20.95 -20.31 -38.62
N LEU A 322 20.67 -20.11 -37.33
CA LEU A 322 21.68 -20.13 -36.26
C LEU A 322 21.84 -21.57 -35.78
N THR A 323 23.08 -21.93 -35.43
CA THR A 323 23.41 -23.25 -34.89
C THR A 323 24.25 -23.14 -33.60
N GLN A 324 24.27 -24.17 -32.77
CA GLN A 324 25.05 -24.14 -31.53
C GLN A 324 26.55 -24.00 -31.75
N SER A 325 27.07 -24.68 -32.76
CA SER A 325 28.52 -24.62 -33.13
C SER A 325 28.88 -23.37 -33.90
N GLY A 326 27.92 -22.63 -34.38
CA GLY A 326 28.11 -21.49 -35.30
C GLY A 326 27.84 -21.86 -36.74
N ALA A 327 27.06 -21.00 -37.42
CA ALA A 327 26.67 -21.24 -38.82
C ALA A 327 27.78 -20.96 -39.83
N GLN A 328 28.75 -20.09 -39.47
CA GLN A 328 29.90 -19.70 -40.34
C GLN A 328 29.47 -19.29 -41.76
N GLY A 329 28.33 -18.61 -41.89
CA GLY A 329 27.78 -18.27 -43.19
C GLY A 329 26.98 -19.38 -43.89
N SER A 330 26.77 -20.52 -43.27
CA SER A 330 25.92 -21.59 -43.83
C SER A 330 24.47 -21.11 -43.93
N THR A 331 23.84 -21.41 -45.07
CA THR A 331 22.46 -21.10 -45.35
C THR A 331 21.54 -22.31 -45.23
N THR A 332 22.08 -23.51 -45.03
CA THR A 332 21.39 -24.78 -44.98
C THR A 332 21.69 -25.55 -43.72
N ILE A 333 20.69 -26.24 -43.21
CA ILE A 333 20.74 -27.19 -42.10
C ILE A 333 20.13 -28.51 -42.55
N ASP A 334 20.45 -29.61 -41.89
CA ASP A 334 19.73 -30.84 -41.99
C ASP A 334 18.77 -30.95 -40.77
N PRO A 335 17.47 -30.79 -40.96
CA PRO A 335 16.50 -30.91 -39.83
C PRO A 335 16.47 -32.29 -39.18
N SER A 336 17.00 -33.35 -39.86
CA SER A 336 17.06 -34.69 -39.30
C SER A 336 18.14 -34.83 -38.21
N ASP A 337 19.10 -33.93 -38.17
CA ASP A 337 20.14 -33.86 -37.12
C ASP A 337 19.65 -33.18 -35.85
N TYR A 338 18.44 -32.64 -35.86
CA TYR A 338 17.87 -31.94 -34.72
C TYR A 338 17.75 -32.89 -33.52
N ASP A 339 18.37 -32.56 -32.41
CA ASP A 339 18.33 -33.30 -31.13
C ASP A 339 18.35 -32.31 -29.95
N TYR A 340 17.18 -32.06 -29.36
CA TYR A 340 17.08 -31.13 -28.25
C TYR A 340 17.53 -31.76 -26.92
N PRO A 341 18.35 -31.08 -26.12
CA PRO A 341 18.92 -29.73 -26.28
C PRO A 341 20.34 -29.70 -26.87
N THR A 342 20.81 -30.76 -27.47
CA THR A 342 22.21 -30.93 -27.89
C THR A 342 22.50 -30.36 -29.27
N THR A 343 21.58 -30.52 -30.22
CA THR A 343 21.69 -29.98 -31.58
C THR A 343 20.42 -29.24 -31.93
N THR A 344 20.42 -27.92 -31.87
CA THR A 344 19.25 -27.08 -32.14
C THR A 344 19.57 -26.08 -33.25
N TYR A 345 18.51 -25.69 -33.97
CA TYR A 345 18.56 -24.76 -35.07
C TYR A 345 17.48 -23.69 -34.87
N ALA A 346 17.83 -22.42 -35.05
CA ALA A 346 16.84 -21.33 -35.03
C ALA A 346 16.96 -20.50 -36.32
N PRO A 347 15.84 -20.03 -36.90
CA PRO A 347 15.91 -19.10 -38.03
C PRO A 347 16.58 -17.80 -37.61
N PHE A 348 17.36 -17.19 -38.50
CA PHE A 348 17.74 -15.78 -38.29
C PHE A 348 16.52 -14.92 -38.28
N SER A 349 16.37 -14.07 -37.27
CA SER A 349 15.15 -13.26 -37.05
C SER A 349 15.47 -11.79 -36.76
N ASP A 350 14.42 -11.02 -36.55
CA ASP A 350 14.47 -9.66 -36.02
C ASP A 350 13.46 -9.54 -34.89
N THR A 351 13.86 -10.02 -33.72
CA THR A 351 12.99 -10.17 -32.56
C THR A 351 13.00 -8.88 -31.73
N ASP A 352 11.84 -8.24 -31.63
CA ASP A 352 11.62 -7.22 -30.60
C ASP A 352 11.25 -7.92 -29.28
N TRP A 353 12.27 -8.18 -28.49
CA TRP A 353 12.13 -8.89 -27.21
C TRP A 353 11.20 -8.19 -26.21
N TRP A 354 11.03 -6.86 -26.35
CA TRP A 354 10.09 -6.14 -25.50
C TRP A 354 8.64 -6.44 -25.89
N ASP A 355 8.34 -6.42 -27.18
CA ASP A 355 6.98 -6.69 -27.67
C ASP A 355 6.59 -8.16 -27.42
N GLU A 356 7.54 -9.09 -27.47
CA GLU A 356 7.32 -10.50 -27.11
C GLU A 356 7.01 -10.72 -25.63
N LEU A 357 7.51 -9.83 -24.77
CA LEU A 357 7.31 -9.91 -23.31
C LEU A 357 6.11 -9.12 -22.84
N ASP A 358 5.72 -8.05 -23.55
CA ASP A 358 4.70 -7.10 -23.12
C ASP A 358 3.30 -7.45 -23.65
N ARG A 359 2.29 -7.10 -22.87
CA ARG A 359 0.89 -7.26 -23.26
C ARG A 359 0.01 -6.13 -22.72
N ALA A 360 -1.14 -5.93 -23.36
CA ALA A 360 -2.24 -5.22 -22.74
C ALA A 360 -2.81 -6.07 -21.61
N ALA A 361 -2.93 -5.50 -20.42
CA ALA A 361 -3.26 -6.22 -19.21
C ALA A 361 -4.52 -5.66 -18.55
N MET A 362 -5.35 -6.54 -17.98
CA MET A 362 -6.61 -6.17 -17.34
C MET A 362 -6.41 -5.85 -15.86
N ILE A 363 -7.10 -4.81 -15.40
CA ILE A 363 -7.27 -4.49 -13.99
C ILE A 363 -8.75 -4.44 -13.66
N GLN A 364 -9.14 -5.01 -12.53
CA GLN A 364 -10.52 -4.99 -12.06
C GLN A 364 -10.59 -4.91 -10.53
N ASN A 365 -11.60 -4.19 -10.05
CA ASN A 365 -11.91 -4.05 -8.63
C ASN A 365 -13.42 -4.15 -8.44
N HIS A 366 -13.85 -4.91 -7.46
CA HIS A 366 -15.26 -5.07 -7.10
C HIS A 366 -15.37 -5.05 -5.59
N GLN A 367 -16.20 -4.13 -5.07
CA GLN A 367 -16.45 -4.02 -3.64
C GLN A 367 -17.94 -3.96 -3.37
N ILE A 368 -18.36 -4.71 -2.37
CA ILE A 368 -19.69 -4.64 -1.78
C ILE A 368 -19.52 -4.11 -0.35
N GLY A 369 -20.31 -3.10 0.01
CA GLY A 369 -20.31 -2.51 1.34
C GLY A 369 -21.70 -2.51 1.93
N LEU A 370 -21.81 -2.80 3.23
CA LEU A 370 -23.03 -2.68 4.03
C LEU A 370 -22.74 -1.84 5.26
N SER A 371 -23.37 -0.69 5.37
CA SER A 371 -23.20 0.21 6.51
C SER A 371 -24.56 0.59 7.11
N GLY A 372 -24.58 0.80 8.41
CA GLY A 372 -25.79 1.20 9.12
C GLY A 372 -25.54 1.37 10.60
N GLY A 373 -26.59 1.59 11.35
CA GLY A 373 -26.52 1.68 12.79
C GLY A 373 -27.66 2.47 13.42
N THR A 374 -27.57 2.57 14.71
CA THR A 374 -28.47 3.33 15.58
C THR A 374 -27.61 4.16 16.54
N GLU A 375 -28.22 4.93 17.42
CA GLU A 375 -27.50 5.60 18.51
C GLU A 375 -26.77 4.61 19.44
N LYS A 376 -27.25 3.35 19.52
CA LYS A 376 -26.63 2.31 20.38
C LYS A 376 -25.53 1.49 19.73
N GLY A 377 -25.47 1.48 18.40
CA GLY A 377 -24.45 0.70 17.70
C GLY A 377 -24.38 1.03 16.22
N GLN A 378 -23.17 0.96 15.68
CA GLN A 378 -22.87 1.25 14.28
C GLN A 378 -22.06 0.09 13.71
N TYR A 379 -22.23 -0.15 12.41
CA TYR A 379 -21.45 -1.15 11.68
C TYR A 379 -21.13 -0.70 10.26
N ASN A 380 -19.98 -1.10 9.78
CA ASN A 380 -19.56 -1.01 8.39
C ASN A 380 -18.87 -2.34 8.03
N LEU A 381 -19.46 -3.08 7.11
CA LEU A 381 -18.95 -4.34 6.60
C LEU A 381 -18.60 -4.18 5.12
N SER A 382 -17.48 -4.70 4.69
CA SER A 382 -17.13 -4.69 3.26
C SER A 382 -16.49 -6.01 2.83
N ALA A 383 -16.72 -6.37 1.56
CA ALA A 383 -16.03 -7.44 0.88
C ALA A 383 -15.48 -6.93 -0.45
N ASN A 384 -14.21 -7.22 -0.74
CA ASN A 384 -13.52 -6.73 -1.93
C ASN A 384 -12.81 -7.86 -2.66
N TYR A 385 -12.94 -7.84 -3.98
CA TYR A 385 -12.11 -8.59 -4.92
C TYR A 385 -11.35 -7.61 -5.81
N PHE A 386 -10.05 -7.80 -5.91
CA PHE A 386 -9.17 -7.03 -6.77
C PHE A 386 -8.26 -7.98 -7.55
N LYS A 387 -8.11 -7.75 -8.85
CA LYS A 387 -7.15 -8.44 -9.70
C LYS A 387 -6.49 -7.45 -10.65
N GLN A 388 -5.18 -7.52 -10.75
CA GLN A 388 -4.37 -6.80 -11.72
C GLN A 388 -3.45 -7.80 -12.41
N ASP A 389 -3.65 -8.01 -13.71
CA ASP A 389 -2.68 -8.69 -14.56
C ASP A 389 -1.55 -7.70 -14.88
N GLY A 390 -0.31 -8.15 -14.93
CA GLY A 390 0.82 -7.31 -15.29
C GLY A 390 0.97 -7.19 -16.80
N THR A 391 1.59 -6.10 -17.26
CA THR A 391 1.96 -5.91 -18.67
C THR A 391 3.05 -6.88 -19.11
N VAL A 392 3.88 -7.37 -18.21
CA VAL A 392 4.72 -8.53 -18.46
C VAL A 392 3.85 -9.78 -18.46
N ILE A 393 3.98 -10.61 -19.53
CA ILE A 393 3.24 -11.88 -19.64
C ILE A 393 3.35 -12.70 -18.36
N ASP A 394 2.25 -13.42 -18.02
CA ASP A 394 2.14 -14.33 -16.87
C ASP A 394 2.38 -13.70 -15.50
N SER A 395 2.47 -12.37 -15.40
CA SER A 395 2.54 -11.68 -14.11
C SER A 395 1.15 -11.21 -13.65
N TYR A 396 0.90 -11.28 -12.33
CA TYR A 396 -0.37 -10.86 -11.75
C TYR A 396 -0.28 -10.58 -10.25
N TYR A 397 -1.27 -9.84 -9.76
CA TYR A 397 -1.58 -9.67 -8.34
C TYR A 397 -3.09 -9.80 -8.12
N GLN A 398 -3.49 -10.54 -7.09
CA GLN A 398 -4.88 -10.79 -6.74
C GLN A 398 -5.08 -10.62 -5.23
N ARG A 399 -6.21 -9.99 -4.83
CA ARG A 399 -6.59 -9.80 -3.44
C ARG A 399 -8.06 -10.11 -3.22
N TYR A 400 -8.34 -10.84 -2.15
CA TYR A 400 -9.65 -10.97 -1.52
C TYR A 400 -9.56 -10.36 -0.14
N GLN A 401 -10.51 -9.50 0.22
CA GLN A 401 -10.52 -8.82 1.50
C GLN A 401 -11.93 -8.79 2.07
N VAL A 402 -12.03 -9.00 3.37
CA VAL A 402 -13.26 -8.77 4.15
C VAL A 402 -12.89 -7.87 5.31
N ARG A 403 -13.74 -6.87 5.58
CA ARG A 403 -13.57 -5.94 6.68
C ARG A 403 -14.84 -5.78 7.47
N ALA A 404 -14.69 -5.67 8.79
CA ALA A 404 -15.74 -5.32 9.74
C ALA A 404 -15.25 -4.20 10.64
N ASN A 405 -16.08 -3.16 10.78
CA ASN A 405 -15.89 -2.09 11.76
C ASN A 405 -17.20 -1.95 12.52
N THR A 406 -17.19 -2.29 13.79
CA THR A 406 -18.39 -2.14 14.62
C THR A 406 -18.10 -1.39 15.91
N SER A 407 -19.10 -0.71 16.42
CA SER A 407 -19.01 -0.06 17.72
C SER A 407 -20.36 -0.04 18.41
N PHE A 408 -20.35 -0.22 19.73
CA PHE A 408 -21.54 -0.32 20.55
C PHE A 408 -21.43 0.55 21.80
N ASN A 409 -22.49 1.31 22.09
CA ASN A 409 -22.69 1.98 23.36
C ASN A 409 -23.31 0.96 24.34
N VAL A 410 -22.48 0.23 25.09
CA VAL A 410 -22.92 -0.80 26.04
C VAL A 410 -23.66 -0.16 27.21
N ARG A 411 -23.19 1.01 27.62
CA ARG A 411 -23.77 1.92 28.60
C ARG A 411 -23.49 3.36 28.17
N ASP A 412 -24.14 4.32 28.75
CA ASP A 412 -23.88 5.74 28.46
C ASP A 412 -22.44 6.15 28.73
N TRP A 413 -21.80 5.49 29.68
CA TRP A 413 -20.40 5.71 30.05
C TRP A 413 -19.41 4.70 29.46
N LEU A 414 -19.87 3.64 28.74
CA LEU A 414 -19.03 2.57 28.21
C LEU A 414 -19.30 2.29 26.75
N ARG A 415 -18.31 2.50 25.92
CA ARG A 415 -18.29 2.20 24.48
C ARG A 415 -17.25 1.13 24.19
N VAL A 416 -17.57 0.19 23.31
CA VAL A 416 -16.66 -0.86 22.83
C VAL A 416 -16.75 -0.97 21.31
N GLY A 417 -15.71 -1.44 20.68
CA GLY A 417 -15.75 -1.68 19.24
C GLY A 417 -14.53 -2.43 18.75
N GLU A 418 -14.62 -2.82 17.50
CA GLU A 418 -13.51 -3.42 16.78
C GLU A 418 -13.38 -2.81 15.38
N ASN A 419 -12.18 -2.95 14.82
CA ASN A 419 -11.89 -2.78 13.41
C ASN A 419 -11.08 -4.00 13.00
N LEU A 420 -11.62 -4.87 12.17
CA LEU A 420 -10.99 -6.11 11.78
C LEU A 420 -10.97 -6.25 10.26
N THR A 421 -9.81 -6.59 9.71
CA THR A 421 -9.61 -6.88 8.30
C THR A 421 -8.94 -8.23 8.15
N TYR A 422 -9.49 -9.07 7.29
CA TYR A 422 -8.82 -10.24 6.74
C TYR A 422 -8.55 -10.01 5.26
N ALA A 423 -7.31 -10.25 4.83
CA ALA A 423 -6.91 -10.17 3.43
C ALA A 423 -6.13 -11.41 3.03
N PHE A 424 -6.55 -12.02 1.92
CA PHE A 424 -5.80 -13.03 1.20
C PHE A 424 -5.27 -12.43 -0.09
N THR A 425 -3.96 -12.56 -0.35
CA THR A 425 -3.35 -12.13 -1.61
C THR A 425 -2.60 -13.27 -2.27
N LYS A 426 -2.59 -13.26 -3.60
CA LYS A 426 -1.81 -14.17 -4.42
C LYS A 426 -1.12 -13.38 -5.54
N ASP A 427 0.17 -13.60 -5.72
CA ASP A 427 0.97 -12.99 -6.79
C ASP A 427 2.08 -13.96 -7.23
N ASN A 428 2.52 -13.84 -8.45
CA ASN A 428 3.68 -14.59 -8.93
C ASN A 428 4.95 -13.73 -9.09
N GLY A 429 4.92 -12.52 -8.60
CA GLY A 429 6.02 -11.54 -8.51
C GLY A 429 7.19 -11.70 -9.47
N LEU A 430 7.58 -10.62 -10.12
CA LEU A 430 8.81 -10.59 -10.92
C LEU A 430 10.00 -10.27 -10.04
N SER A 431 11.18 -10.81 -10.36
CA SER A 431 12.40 -10.35 -9.75
C SER A 431 12.69 -8.92 -10.21
N ALA A 432 12.77 -7.98 -9.27
CA ALA A 432 13.01 -6.57 -9.55
C ALA A 432 14.47 -6.16 -9.36
N ASN A 433 15.28 -6.99 -8.71
CA ASN A 433 16.64 -6.65 -8.31
C ASN A 433 17.68 -7.43 -9.10
N GLY A 434 18.50 -6.70 -9.79
CA GLY A 434 19.64 -7.23 -10.55
C GLY A 434 19.32 -7.39 -12.04
N ALA A 435 20.33 -7.08 -12.85
CA ALA A 435 20.21 -7.13 -14.30
C ALA A 435 19.89 -8.53 -14.85
N GLU A 436 20.22 -9.58 -14.10
CA GLU A 436 20.10 -10.97 -14.55
C GLU A 436 18.79 -11.65 -14.17
N SER A 437 18.02 -11.05 -13.26
CA SER A 437 16.75 -11.63 -12.81
C SER A 437 15.52 -10.84 -13.25
N ASN A 438 15.72 -9.63 -13.78
CA ASN A 438 14.64 -8.79 -14.27
C ASN A 438 14.35 -9.08 -15.75
N PRO A 439 13.15 -9.51 -16.13
CA PRO A 439 12.83 -9.83 -17.51
C PRO A 439 13.03 -8.66 -18.47
N TYR A 440 12.75 -7.42 -18.05
CA TYR A 440 13.00 -6.25 -18.90
C TYR A 440 14.47 -5.98 -19.15
N SER A 441 15.39 -6.37 -18.25
CA SER A 441 16.81 -6.21 -18.50
C SER A 441 17.30 -7.10 -19.63
N TRP A 442 16.64 -8.21 -19.87
CA TRP A 442 16.98 -9.11 -20.96
C TRP A 442 16.48 -8.59 -22.31
N THR A 443 15.44 -7.77 -22.38
CA THR A 443 14.89 -7.26 -23.64
C THR A 443 15.88 -6.39 -24.43
N TYR A 444 16.79 -5.67 -23.76
CA TYR A 444 17.83 -4.86 -24.41
C TYR A 444 19.21 -5.55 -24.44
N ARG A 445 19.38 -6.65 -23.70
CA ARG A 445 20.63 -7.45 -23.69
C ARG A 445 20.58 -8.60 -24.69
N ALA A 446 19.40 -9.17 -24.90
CA ALA A 446 19.21 -10.28 -25.81
C ALA A 446 19.48 -9.87 -27.26
N SER A 447 20.14 -10.76 -28.00
CA SER A 447 20.42 -10.54 -29.41
C SER A 447 19.15 -10.60 -30.24
N PRO A 448 18.82 -9.56 -31.04
CA PRO A 448 17.58 -9.51 -31.79
C PRO A 448 17.50 -10.55 -32.93
N TRP A 449 18.63 -11.03 -33.43
CA TRP A 449 18.67 -12.07 -34.45
C TRP A 449 18.31 -13.49 -33.94
N VAL A 450 18.17 -13.68 -32.64
CA VAL A 450 17.69 -14.94 -32.05
C VAL A 450 16.18 -14.84 -31.88
N PRO A 451 15.39 -15.80 -32.38
CA PRO A 451 13.94 -15.82 -32.17
C PRO A 451 13.57 -16.33 -30.77
N VAL A 452 12.29 -16.19 -30.40
CA VAL A 452 11.76 -16.77 -29.16
C VAL A 452 11.84 -18.29 -29.17
N TYR A 453 11.55 -18.91 -30.33
CA TYR A 453 11.50 -20.35 -30.49
C TYR A 453 12.42 -20.84 -31.62
N ASP A 454 12.94 -22.04 -31.46
CA ASP A 454 13.70 -22.74 -32.47
C ASP A 454 12.78 -23.41 -33.54
N ILE A 455 13.36 -24.13 -34.51
CA ILE A 455 12.60 -24.75 -35.61
C ILE A 455 11.61 -25.83 -35.14
N ALA A 456 11.80 -26.40 -33.95
CA ALA A 456 10.92 -27.43 -33.39
C ALA A 456 9.93 -26.85 -32.34
N GLY A 457 9.95 -25.54 -32.13
CA GLY A 457 9.08 -24.87 -31.15
C GLY A 457 9.56 -24.91 -29.71
N ASN A 458 10.81 -25.31 -29.45
CA ASN A 458 11.43 -25.16 -28.16
C ASN A 458 12.00 -23.74 -28.01
N PHE A 459 12.24 -23.28 -26.79
CA PHE A 459 12.80 -21.95 -26.58
C PHE A 459 14.23 -21.87 -27.16
N ALA A 460 14.50 -20.78 -27.90
CA ALA A 460 15.83 -20.42 -28.38
C ALA A 460 16.49 -19.42 -27.43
N GLY A 461 17.84 -19.37 -27.43
CA GLY A 461 18.55 -18.49 -26.51
C GLY A 461 20.03 -18.35 -26.83
N SER A 462 20.82 -17.96 -25.82
CA SER A 462 22.27 -17.66 -25.97
C SER A 462 23.17 -18.90 -26.09
N LYS A 463 22.61 -20.09 -26.16
CA LYS A 463 23.41 -21.30 -26.43
C LYS A 463 23.91 -21.37 -27.86
N PHE A 464 23.34 -20.61 -28.78
CA PHE A 464 23.91 -20.42 -30.10
C PHE A 464 25.22 -19.63 -30.00
N SER A 465 26.33 -20.24 -30.50
CA SER A 465 27.66 -19.64 -30.39
C SER A 465 27.72 -18.24 -31.03
N GLY A 466 28.32 -17.26 -30.34
CA GLY A 466 28.48 -15.90 -30.85
C GLY A 466 27.25 -14.99 -30.71
N THR A 467 26.17 -15.42 -30.02
CA THR A 467 24.99 -14.61 -29.81
C THR A 467 24.99 -13.81 -28.49
N GLY A 468 26.07 -13.92 -27.71
CA GLY A 468 26.19 -13.26 -26.41
C GLY A 468 25.70 -14.12 -25.25
N ASN A 469 25.58 -13.50 -24.06
CA ASN A 469 25.08 -14.15 -22.87
C ASN A 469 23.79 -13.49 -22.45
N PHE A 470 22.66 -14.17 -22.66
CA PHE A 470 21.32 -13.69 -22.26
C PHE A 470 20.36 -14.85 -22.01
N GLN A 471 19.42 -14.66 -21.12
CA GLN A 471 18.26 -15.53 -20.95
C GLN A 471 17.15 -15.09 -21.88
N ASN A 472 16.45 -16.04 -22.49
CA ASN A 472 15.21 -15.76 -23.21
C ASN A 472 14.15 -15.27 -22.21
N PRO A 473 13.72 -13.98 -22.28
CA PRO A 473 12.83 -13.41 -21.28
C PRO A 473 11.42 -14.03 -21.31
N VAL A 474 10.97 -14.45 -22.47
CA VAL A 474 9.67 -15.14 -22.65
C VAL A 474 9.72 -16.53 -21.99
N ALA A 475 10.77 -17.30 -22.27
CA ALA A 475 11.00 -18.60 -21.64
C ALA A 475 11.01 -18.51 -20.11
N ASN A 476 11.69 -17.50 -19.58
CA ASN A 476 11.74 -17.25 -18.14
C ASN A 476 10.34 -17.02 -17.55
N GLN A 477 9.54 -16.18 -18.18
CA GLN A 477 8.17 -15.89 -17.68
C GLN A 477 7.25 -17.11 -17.80
N VAL A 478 7.26 -17.80 -18.93
CA VAL A 478 6.43 -19.00 -19.13
C VAL A 478 6.78 -20.11 -18.12
N ARG A 479 8.06 -20.29 -17.80
CA ARG A 479 8.50 -21.25 -16.78
C ARG A 479 8.06 -20.83 -15.37
N ASN A 480 7.97 -19.55 -15.10
CA ASN A 480 7.60 -19.01 -13.79
C ASN A 480 6.08 -18.83 -13.59
N LYS A 481 5.24 -19.06 -14.60
CA LYS A 481 3.79 -18.77 -14.55
C LYS A 481 3.04 -19.45 -13.39
N ASP A 482 3.47 -20.66 -13.02
CA ASP A 482 2.83 -21.49 -11.98
C ASP A 482 3.45 -21.26 -10.59
N ASN A 483 4.54 -20.51 -10.50
CA ASN A 483 5.14 -20.09 -9.24
C ASN A 483 4.29 -18.98 -8.60
N TYR A 484 4.12 -19.01 -7.29
CA TYR A 484 3.32 -18.00 -6.61
C TYR A 484 3.70 -17.79 -5.15
N TYR A 485 3.30 -16.62 -4.67
CA TYR A 485 3.24 -16.27 -3.26
C TYR A 485 1.79 -16.13 -2.84
N THR A 486 1.46 -16.65 -1.68
CA THR A 486 0.21 -16.29 -1.02
C THR A 486 0.50 -15.62 0.32
N ARG A 487 -0.39 -14.72 0.72
CA ARG A 487 -0.36 -14.10 2.05
C ARG A 487 -1.75 -14.08 2.61
N ASN A 488 -1.84 -14.50 3.86
CA ASN A 488 -3.00 -14.31 4.72
C ASN A 488 -2.63 -13.27 5.76
N ARG A 489 -3.42 -12.20 5.87
CA ARG A 489 -3.23 -11.17 6.89
C ARG A 489 -4.51 -10.96 7.68
N ILE A 490 -4.38 -10.99 9.00
CA ILE A 490 -5.41 -10.54 9.93
C ILE A 490 -4.85 -9.28 10.59
N PHE A 491 -5.52 -8.17 10.37
CA PHE A 491 -5.14 -6.87 10.93
C PHE A 491 -6.35 -6.21 11.55
N GLY A 492 -6.17 -5.66 12.75
CA GLY A 492 -7.23 -4.92 13.39
C GLY A 492 -6.98 -4.64 14.86
N ASN A 493 -8.00 -4.12 15.52
CA ASN A 493 -7.96 -3.82 16.95
C ASN A 493 -9.32 -4.02 17.60
N LEU A 494 -9.25 -4.28 18.89
CA LEU A 494 -10.36 -4.21 19.84
C LEU A 494 -10.13 -3.02 20.75
N TRP A 495 -11.14 -2.21 20.98
CA TRP A 495 -11.04 -1.06 21.86
C TRP A 495 -12.23 -0.95 22.80
N ALA A 496 -11.95 -0.39 23.98
CA ALA A 496 -12.98 0.00 24.92
C ALA A 496 -12.68 1.41 25.43
N GLU A 497 -13.73 2.19 25.63
CA GLU A 497 -13.66 3.58 26.10
C GLU A 497 -14.69 3.78 27.18
N ALA A 498 -14.24 4.29 28.35
CA ALA A 498 -15.07 4.48 29.52
C ALA A 498 -14.94 5.91 30.03
N ASP A 499 -16.06 6.62 30.16
CA ASP A 499 -16.14 7.92 30.82
C ASP A 499 -16.19 7.68 32.33
N ILE A 500 -15.03 7.78 33.00
CA ILE A 500 -14.88 7.58 34.45
C ILE A 500 -15.59 8.72 35.21
N PHE A 501 -15.45 9.92 34.70
CA PHE A 501 -16.15 11.13 35.11
C PHE A 501 -16.53 11.94 33.87
N LYS A 502 -17.38 12.94 34.03
CA LYS A 502 -17.88 13.79 32.94
C LYS A 502 -16.75 14.34 32.03
N ASP A 503 -15.61 14.67 32.64
CA ASP A 503 -14.48 15.30 31.96
C ASP A 503 -13.25 14.37 31.85
N LEU A 504 -13.36 13.08 32.25
CA LEU A 504 -12.25 12.13 32.31
C LEU A 504 -12.62 10.81 31.62
N THR A 505 -11.96 10.52 30.52
CA THR A 505 -12.19 9.33 29.69
C THR A 505 -10.95 8.43 29.72
N PHE A 506 -11.14 7.16 30.01
CA PHE A 506 -10.13 6.10 29.84
C PHE A 506 -10.42 5.32 28.56
N ARG A 507 -9.37 5.08 27.76
CA ARG A 507 -9.46 4.24 26.56
C ARG A 507 -8.35 3.20 26.56
N THR A 508 -8.71 1.95 26.30
CA THR A 508 -7.78 0.85 26.01
C THR A 508 -7.97 0.38 24.57
N ASN A 509 -6.87 0.11 23.87
CA ASN A 509 -6.87 -0.32 22.47
C ASN A 509 -5.83 -1.41 22.28
N PHE A 510 -6.28 -2.62 21.93
CA PHE A 510 -5.41 -3.76 21.66
C PHE A 510 -5.46 -4.12 20.18
N GLY A 511 -4.34 -3.89 19.49
CA GLY A 511 -4.16 -4.14 18.07
C GLY A 511 -3.38 -5.41 17.80
N ILE A 512 -3.72 -6.09 16.72
CA ILE A 512 -3.03 -7.28 16.22
C ILE A 512 -2.74 -7.14 14.74
N ASP A 513 -1.56 -7.61 14.31
CA ASP A 513 -1.16 -7.77 12.92
C ASP A 513 -0.52 -9.15 12.76
N TYR A 514 -1.28 -10.09 12.25
CA TYR A 514 -0.84 -11.44 11.93
C TYR A 514 -0.69 -11.59 10.44
N THR A 515 0.47 -12.07 9.98
CA THR A 515 0.73 -12.37 8.58
C THR A 515 1.28 -13.78 8.47
N ASN A 516 0.67 -14.58 7.59
CA ASN A 516 1.22 -15.85 7.14
C ASN A 516 1.51 -15.73 5.65
N ARG A 517 2.74 -16.04 5.26
CA ARG A 517 3.23 -16.04 3.88
C ARG A 517 3.60 -17.46 3.49
N TYR A 518 3.15 -17.88 2.35
CA TYR A 518 3.54 -19.14 1.76
C TYR A 518 4.11 -18.90 0.36
N TYR A 519 5.20 -19.54 0.06
CA TYR A 519 5.93 -19.46 -1.19
C TYR A 519 6.06 -20.85 -1.79
N TYR A 520 5.84 -20.94 -3.09
CA TYR A 520 5.77 -22.16 -3.87
C TYR A 520 6.45 -21.93 -5.20
N ARG A 521 7.62 -22.56 -5.45
CA ARG A 521 8.43 -22.29 -6.61
C ARG A 521 9.11 -23.55 -7.14
N MET A 522 8.92 -23.81 -8.44
CA MET A 522 9.75 -24.69 -9.24
C MET A 522 10.69 -23.85 -10.11
N GLU A 523 11.96 -24.06 -9.99
CA GLU A 523 12.98 -23.54 -10.88
C GLU A 523 13.31 -24.60 -11.92
N LYS A 524 12.80 -24.40 -13.15
CA LYS A 524 12.92 -25.36 -14.24
C LYS A 524 14.25 -25.22 -14.95
N LYS A 525 14.72 -26.28 -15.61
CA LYS A 525 15.90 -26.24 -16.48
C LYS A 525 15.73 -25.24 -17.60
N ASN A 526 16.81 -24.62 -18.03
CA ASN A 526 16.87 -23.66 -19.14
C ASN A 526 17.98 -23.99 -20.13
N PRO A 527 17.85 -25.10 -20.86
CA PRO A 527 18.92 -25.64 -21.71
C PRO A 527 19.32 -24.73 -22.88
N GLU A 528 18.48 -23.77 -23.26
CA GLU A 528 18.76 -22.77 -24.29
C GLU A 528 19.69 -21.65 -23.83
N PHE A 529 19.97 -21.54 -22.54
CA PHE A 529 20.82 -20.50 -21.96
C PHE A 529 22.31 -20.99 -21.95
N SER A 530 23.27 -20.13 -22.27
CA SER A 530 24.69 -20.44 -22.25
C SER A 530 25.20 -20.84 -20.88
N GLU A 531 24.66 -20.26 -19.81
CA GLU A 531 24.93 -20.60 -18.43
C GLU A 531 23.77 -21.42 -17.83
N SER A 532 23.34 -22.45 -18.56
CA SER A 532 22.14 -23.21 -18.22
C SER A 532 22.24 -23.86 -16.85
N MET A 533 21.14 -23.84 -16.12
CA MET A 533 20.94 -24.63 -14.91
C MET A 533 20.75 -26.10 -15.31
N GLY A 534 21.70 -26.94 -14.95
CA GLY A 534 21.65 -28.37 -15.24
C GLY A 534 20.66 -29.15 -14.40
N GLN A 535 20.18 -28.56 -13.31
CA GLN A 535 19.28 -29.18 -12.35
C GLN A 535 18.07 -28.27 -12.09
N ASN A 536 16.88 -28.86 -12.09
CA ASN A 536 15.71 -28.19 -11.55
C ASN A 536 15.66 -28.30 -10.03
N ASN A 537 14.94 -27.41 -9.39
CA ASN A 537 14.68 -27.47 -7.96
C ASN A 537 13.30 -26.94 -7.62
N PHE A 538 12.72 -27.51 -6.58
CA PHE A 538 11.47 -27.05 -6.01
C PHE A 538 11.71 -26.57 -4.58
N GLU A 539 11.20 -25.37 -4.28
CA GLU A 539 11.29 -24.75 -2.96
C GLU A 539 9.90 -24.41 -2.43
N GLU A 540 9.67 -24.82 -1.20
CA GLU A 540 8.53 -24.38 -0.40
C GLU A 540 9.03 -23.59 0.81
N GLN A 541 8.37 -22.46 1.08
CA GLN A 541 8.65 -21.66 2.25
C GLN A 541 7.33 -21.26 2.93
N SER A 542 7.24 -21.51 4.23
CA SER A 542 6.17 -20.99 5.06
C SER A 542 6.76 -20.05 6.11
N GLU A 543 6.20 -18.87 6.19
CA GLU A 543 6.63 -17.83 7.11
C GLU A 543 5.40 -17.22 7.77
N PHE A 544 5.36 -17.23 9.10
CA PHE A 544 4.35 -16.47 9.83
C PHE A 544 5.03 -15.48 10.77
N ASN A 545 4.37 -14.36 10.96
CA ASN A 545 4.73 -13.34 11.94
C ASN A 545 3.48 -12.82 12.61
N TYR A 546 3.52 -12.55 13.90
CA TYR A 546 2.49 -11.81 14.58
C TYR A 546 3.11 -10.69 15.42
N ARG A 547 2.37 -9.61 15.49
CA ARG A 547 2.67 -8.41 16.23
C ARG A 547 1.44 -8.03 17.02
N TRP A 548 1.63 -7.53 18.22
CA TRP A 548 0.57 -6.88 18.97
C TRP A 548 1.00 -5.52 19.49
N VAL A 549 0.03 -4.65 19.64
CA VAL A 549 0.17 -3.29 20.17
C VAL A 549 -0.92 -3.07 21.19
N TRP A 550 -0.55 -2.69 22.40
CA TRP A 550 -1.50 -2.36 23.44
C TRP A 550 -1.29 -0.94 23.92
N THR A 551 -2.28 -0.08 23.69
CA THR A 551 -2.26 1.33 24.05
C THR A 551 -3.35 1.62 25.05
N ASN A 552 -3.00 2.32 26.13
CA ASN A 552 -3.94 2.80 27.13
C ASN A 552 -3.78 4.31 27.27
N THR A 553 -4.89 5.04 27.30
CA THR A 553 -4.89 6.50 27.46
C THR A 553 -5.90 6.94 28.49
N LEU A 554 -5.53 7.98 29.24
CA LEU A 554 -6.40 8.69 30.16
C LEU A 554 -6.46 10.14 29.70
N THR A 555 -7.64 10.61 29.30
CA THR A 555 -7.84 11.95 28.74
C THR A 555 -8.76 12.76 29.64
N TYR A 556 -8.26 13.93 30.08
CA TYR A 556 -9.04 14.90 30.81
C TYR A 556 -9.31 16.12 29.91
N ASN A 557 -10.60 16.46 29.71
CA ASN A 557 -11.05 17.57 28.88
C ASN A 557 -11.92 18.50 29.71
N LYS A 558 -11.51 19.78 29.81
CA LYS A 558 -12.22 20.78 30.59
C LYS A 558 -12.22 22.14 29.94
N THR A 559 -13.38 22.78 29.89
CA THR A 559 -13.49 24.20 29.58
C THR A 559 -13.82 24.96 30.86
N PHE A 560 -13.02 25.99 31.17
CA PHE A 560 -13.21 26.87 32.32
C PHE A 560 -13.60 28.25 31.81
N ASN A 561 -14.65 28.85 32.42
CA ASN A 561 -15.11 30.18 32.10
C ASN A 561 -15.35 30.42 30.59
N ASP A 562 -15.66 29.39 29.82
CA ASP A 562 -15.87 29.38 28.37
C ASP A 562 -14.69 29.87 27.51
N ILE A 563 -13.60 30.33 28.13
CA ILE A 563 -12.42 30.89 27.44
C ILE A 563 -11.15 30.07 27.60
N HIS A 564 -11.06 29.19 28.60
CA HIS A 564 -9.91 28.34 28.85
C HIS A 564 -10.24 26.89 28.52
N LYS A 565 -9.75 26.37 27.41
CA LYS A 565 -9.93 24.97 27.03
C LYS A 565 -8.64 24.21 27.33
N LEU A 566 -8.72 23.19 28.18
CA LEU A 566 -7.60 22.36 28.60
C LEU A 566 -7.90 20.90 28.27
N THR A 567 -6.95 20.25 27.55
CA THR A 567 -6.92 18.80 27.36
C THR A 567 -5.61 18.28 27.90
N VAL A 568 -5.65 17.29 28.79
CA VAL A 568 -4.47 16.58 29.28
C VAL A 568 -4.65 15.10 28.94
N LEU A 569 -3.67 14.52 28.26
CA LEU A 569 -3.65 13.11 27.91
C LEU A 569 -2.40 12.47 28.49
N LEU A 570 -2.58 11.36 29.18
CA LEU A 570 -1.51 10.47 29.64
C LEU A 570 -1.69 9.12 28.99
N GLY A 571 -0.62 8.46 28.57
CA GLY A 571 -0.74 7.20 27.90
C GLY A 571 0.45 6.26 28.07
N THR A 572 0.17 4.99 27.84
CA THR A 572 1.14 3.90 27.73
C THR A 572 0.98 3.16 26.42
N GLU A 573 2.06 2.72 25.83
CA GLU A 573 2.06 1.88 24.64
C GLU A 573 3.04 0.73 24.83
N ALA A 574 2.60 -0.49 24.62
CA ALA A 574 3.43 -1.68 24.61
C ALA A 574 3.32 -2.36 23.23
N ILE A 575 4.47 -2.77 22.68
CA ILE A 575 4.54 -3.46 21.38
C ILE A 575 5.44 -4.68 21.53
N ARG A 576 5.01 -5.80 20.96
CA ARG A 576 5.88 -6.92 20.60
C ARG A 576 5.71 -7.27 19.14
N ASP A 577 6.81 -7.47 18.46
CA ASP A 577 6.89 -7.79 17.02
C ASP A 577 7.94 -8.90 16.80
N GLY A 578 7.95 -9.50 15.60
CA GLY A 578 8.88 -10.56 15.26
C GLY A 578 8.58 -11.90 15.92
N LEU A 579 7.36 -12.08 16.45
CA LEU A 579 6.90 -13.29 17.09
C LEU A 579 6.51 -14.33 16.03
N GLY A 580 7.50 -14.89 15.31
CA GLY A 580 7.21 -15.79 14.21
C GLY A 580 8.38 -16.69 13.83
N ARG A 581 8.12 -17.50 12.83
CA ARG A 581 9.08 -18.44 12.25
C ARG A 581 9.02 -18.47 10.75
N LYS A 582 10.15 -18.82 10.14
CA LYS A 582 10.31 -19.15 8.75
C LYS A 582 10.76 -20.60 8.65
N LEU A 583 10.09 -21.37 7.79
CA LEU A 583 10.43 -22.73 7.43
C LEU A 583 10.73 -22.74 5.92
N THR A 584 11.82 -23.35 5.50
CA THR A 584 12.20 -23.47 4.09
C THR A 584 12.60 -24.90 3.82
N GLY A 585 12.01 -25.49 2.79
CA GLY A 585 12.42 -26.77 2.23
C GLY A 585 12.76 -26.65 0.76
N ARG A 586 13.85 -27.28 0.29
CA ARG A 586 14.23 -27.34 -1.11
C ARG A 586 14.75 -28.72 -1.45
N ARG A 587 14.37 -29.23 -2.63
CA ARG A 587 14.95 -30.42 -3.24
C ARG A 587 15.18 -30.21 -4.72
N TYR A 588 15.99 -31.05 -5.30
CA TYR A 588 16.49 -30.97 -6.66
C TYR A 588 16.09 -32.21 -7.48
N ASN A 589 16.33 -32.16 -8.80
CA ASN A 589 16.20 -33.27 -9.74
C ASN A 589 14.78 -33.87 -9.79
N TYR A 590 13.78 -33.00 -9.99
CA TYR A 590 12.40 -33.42 -10.23
C TYR A 590 12.25 -34.02 -11.62
N LEU A 591 11.66 -35.20 -11.71
CA LEU A 591 11.45 -35.91 -12.97
C LEU A 591 10.40 -35.21 -13.85
N PHE A 592 9.35 -34.64 -13.25
CA PHE A 592 8.24 -34.00 -13.94
C PHE A 592 8.14 -32.51 -13.56
N GLU A 593 9.05 -31.69 -14.10
CA GLU A 593 9.11 -30.26 -13.77
C GLU A 593 7.92 -29.43 -14.31
N ASP A 594 7.18 -29.94 -15.29
CA ASP A 594 6.01 -29.29 -15.87
C ASP A 594 4.67 -29.73 -15.24
N ASN A 595 4.70 -30.74 -14.38
CA ASN A 595 3.51 -31.22 -13.69
C ASN A 595 3.43 -30.65 -12.26
N THR A 596 2.60 -29.62 -12.06
CA THR A 596 2.44 -28.97 -10.75
C THR A 596 1.96 -29.93 -9.64
N ASN A 597 1.30 -31.03 -9.97
CA ASN A 597 0.89 -32.05 -8.98
C ASN A 597 2.10 -32.82 -8.40
N SER A 598 3.24 -32.82 -9.09
CA SER A 598 4.49 -33.42 -8.62
C SER A 598 5.35 -32.46 -7.82
N TRP A 599 4.97 -31.20 -7.70
CA TRP A 599 5.75 -30.18 -7.01
C TRP A 599 5.51 -30.27 -5.50
N VAL A 600 6.05 -31.29 -4.92
CA VAL A 600 6.10 -31.50 -3.47
C VAL A 600 7.52 -31.97 -3.07
N LEU A 601 8.00 -31.60 -1.92
CA LEU A 601 9.38 -31.88 -1.51
C LEU A 601 9.75 -33.36 -1.61
N ASN A 602 8.80 -34.25 -1.35
CA ASN A 602 9.07 -35.71 -1.38
C ASN A 602 9.33 -36.28 -2.78
N MET A 603 8.99 -35.57 -3.86
CA MET A 603 9.22 -36.00 -5.23
C MET A 603 10.59 -35.63 -5.78
N GLY A 604 11.34 -34.77 -5.08
CA GLY A 604 12.72 -34.45 -5.42
C GLY A 604 13.71 -35.41 -4.76
N GLU A 605 14.92 -35.47 -5.28
CA GLU A 605 15.99 -36.30 -4.73
C GLU A 605 16.33 -35.95 -3.27
N ASN A 606 16.52 -37.01 -2.47
CA ASN A 606 16.97 -36.88 -1.10
C ASN A 606 18.52 -37.02 -1.01
N ASN A 607 19.20 -36.04 -1.53
CA ASN A 607 20.68 -35.98 -1.55
C ASN A 607 21.22 -34.91 -0.60
N ASN A 608 22.56 -34.69 -0.61
CA ASN A 608 23.23 -33.72 0.26
C ASN A 608 22.92 -32.24 -0.09
N GLN A 609 22.30 -31.96 -1.24
CA GLN A 609 21.90 -30.61 -1.67
C GLN A 609 20.55 -30.19 -1.06
N ARG A 610 19.81 -31.11 -0.43
CA ARG A 610 18.53 -30.80 0.21
C ARG A 610 18.67 -29.69 1.25
N LEU A 611 17.74 -28.76 1.26
CA LEU A 611 17.63 -27.73 2.30
C LEU A 611 16.43 -28.02 3.21
N ALA A 612 16.62 -27.93 4.50
CA ALA A 612 15.55 -27.95 5.52
C ALA A 612 15.96 -27.02 6.64
N ASN A 613 15.47 -25.78 6.59
CA ASN A 613 15.84 -24.71 7.53
C ASN A 613 14.63 -24.21 8.32
N SER A 614 14.89 -23.87 9.56
CA SER A 614 13.91 -23.18 10.42
C SER A 614 14.60 -22.00 11.12
N GLU A 615 13.99 -20.84 11.04
CA GLU A 615 14.55 -19.62 11.61
C GLU A 615 13.49 -18.87 12.43
N TYR A 616 13.91 -18.25 13.54
CA TYR A 616 13.09 -17.25 14.23
C TYR A 616 13.16 -15.91 13.52
N LYS A 617 12.09 -15.12 13.56
CA LYS A 617 12.04 -13.80 12.93
C LYS A 617 12.85 -12.71 13.64
N GLY A 618 13.20 -12.94 14.89
CA GLY A 618 13.88 -11.96 15.74
C GLY A 618 12.90 -11.01 16.42
N GLU A 619 12.70 -11.23 17.70
CA GLU A 619 11.77 -10.49 18.54
C GLU A 619 12.23 -9.03 18.75
N PHE A 620 11.24 -8.16 18.79
CA PHE A 620 11.38 -6.75 19.09
C PHE A 620 10.32 -6.34 20.11
N ALA A 621 10.71 -5.62 21.13
CA ALA A 621 9.80 -5.08 22.12
C ALA A 621 10.02 -3.57 22.31
N LEU A 622 8.94 -2.82 22.43
CA LEU A 622 8.93 -1.41 22.76
C LEU A 622 7.93 -1.16 23.88
N PHE A 623 8.32 -0.31 24.84
CA PHE A 623 7.43 0.22 25.86
C PHE A 623 7.59 1.71 25.95
N GLY A 624 6.49 2.46 25.74
CA GLY A 624 6.44 3.91 25.75
C GLY A 624 5.50 4.46 26.82
N LEU A 625 5.94 5.53 27.46
CA LEU A 625 5.12 6.40 28.32
C LEU A 625 5.04 7.77 27.64
N PHE A 626 3.85 8.35 27.57
CA PHE A 626 3.68 9.66 26.93
C PHE A 626 2.63 10.52 27.64
N GLY A 627 2.83 11.83 27.54
CA GLY A 627 1.89 12.82 28.00
C GLY A 627 1.77 13.97 27.02
N ARG A 628 0.57 14.53 26.91
CA ARG A 628 0.25 15.70 26.10
C ARG A 628 -0.63 16.66 26.88
N VAL A 629 -0.36 17.93 26.72
CA VAL A 629 -1.18 19.03 27.22
C VAL A 629 -1.50 19.93 26.05
N ASP A 630 -2.79 20.13 25.78
CA ASP A 630 -3.29 21.12 24.83
C ASP A 630 -4.04 22.19 25.63
N TYR A 631 -3.70 23.44 25.39
CA TYR A 631 -4.34 24.58 26.02
C TYR A 631 -4.70 25.63 24.99
N SER A 632 -5.93 26.10 25.05
CA SER A 632 -6.43 27.21 24.23
C SER A 632 -7.00 28.29 25.13
N PHE A 633 -6.54 29.52 24.91
CA PHE A 633 -7.07 30.71 25.55
C PHE A 633 -7.87 31.53 24.55
N ASN A 634 -9.18 31.64 24.81
CA ASN A 634 -10.15 32.39 24.01
C ASN A 634 -10.14 32.03 22.51
N ASP A 635 -9.77 30.79 22.18
CA ASP A 635 -9.53 30.30 20.81
C ASP A 635 -8.55 31.15 19.97
N LYS A 636 -7.81 32.07 20.62
CA LYS A 636 -6.79 32.94 20.03
C LYS A 636 -5.38 32.41 20.20
N TYR A 637 -5.02 32.02 21.42
CA TYR A 637 -3.66 31.56 21.76
C TYR A 637 -3.69 30.09 22.08
N LEU A 638 -2.91 29.33 21.32
CA LEU A 638 -2.91 27.88 21.36
C LEU A 638 -1.54 27.39 21.82
N PHE A 639 -1.51 26.41 22.68
CA PHE A 639 -0.31 25.73 23.14
C PHE A 639 -0.51 24.22 23.14
N THR A 640 0.45 23.48 22.61
CA THR A 640 0.54 22.03 22.74
C THR A 640 1.94 21.67 23.26
N GLY A 641 2.00 20.89 24.33
CA GLY A 641 3.23 20.32 24.87
C GLY A 641 3.16 18.81 24.93
N ILE A 642 4.18 18.11 24.46
CA ILE A 642 4.24 16.64 24.45
C ILE A 642 5.59 16.19 25.02
N ILE A 643 5.54 15.15 25.83
CA ILE A 643 6.73 14.42 26.28
C ILE A 643 6.48 12.92 26.10
N ARG A 644 7.44 12.22 25.51
CA ARG A 644 7.38 10.77 25.36
C ARG A 644 8.71 10.15 25.75
N ARG A 645 8.65 9.04 26.48
CA ARG A 645 9.80 8.20 26.82
C ARG A 645 9.57 6.80 26.27
N ASP A 646 10.42 6.35 25.36
CA ASP A 646 10.40 5.01 24.78
C ASP A 646 11.57 4.17 25.26
N GLY A 647 11.33 2.91 25.55
CA GLY A 647 12.35 1.90 25.80
C GLY A 647 12.25 0.78 24.74
N VAL A 648 13.37 0.40 24.13
CA VAL A 648 13.44 -0.57 23.04
C VAL A 648 14.41 -1.69 23.34
N SER A 649 13.99 -2.94 23.10
CA SER A 649 14.79 -4.14 23.41
C SER A 649 16.09 -4.27 22.57
N ARG A 650 16.18 -3.56 21.45
CA ARG A 650 17.34 -3.62 20.53
C ARG A 650 18.61 -2.99 21.09
N PHE A 651 18.49 -2.05 22.02
CA PHE A 651 19.64 -1.33 22.58
C PHE A 651 20.09 -1.91 23.92
N SER A 652 21.36 -1.66 24.25
CA SER A 652 21.95 -2.00 25.54
C SER A 652 21.19 -1.36 26.71
N LYS A 653 21.42 -1.83 27.92
CA LYS A 653 20.72 -1.29 29.12
C LYS A 653 20.94 0.21 29.30
N SER A 654 22.14 0.71 29.00
CA SER A 654 22.51 2.13 29.08
C SER A 654 21.78 3.01 28.08
N ASN A 655 21.56 2.51 26.86
CA ASN A 655 21.01 3.27 25.73
C ASN A 655 19.57 2.92 25.39
N ARG A 656 18.95 2.04 26.20
CA ARG A 656 17.61 1.48 25.95
C ARG A 656 16.50 2.52 25.90
N TYR A 657 16.62 3.61 26.65
CA TYR A 657 15.56 4.59 26.82
C TYR A 657 15.92 5.90 26.16
N GLY A 658 15.00 6.41 25.32
CA GLY A 658 15.03 7.75 24.73
C GLY A 658 13.87 8.60 25.24
N VAL A 659 14.11 9.91 25.38
CA VAL A 659 13.10 10.91 25.78
C VAL A 659 12.96 11.93 24.66
N PHE A 660 11.74 12.17 24.23
CA PHE A 660 11.41 12.99 23.06
C PHE A 660 10.42 14.10 23.46
N PRO A 661 10.91 15.27 23.85
CA PRO A 661 10.08 16.44 24.16
C PRO A 661 9.68 17.19 22.90
N SER A 662 8.51 17.82 22.92
CA SER A 662 8.09 18.76 21.89
C SER A 662 7.09 19.78 22.41
N ALA A 663 7.06 20.94 21.74
CA ALA A 663 6.10 22.00 22.04
C ALA A 663 5.73 22.75 20.76
N SER A 664 4.50 23.24 20.69
CA SER A 664 4.05 24.13 19.63
C SER A 664 3.13 25.22 20.15
N LEU A 665 3.21 26.37 19.52
CA LEU A 665 2.43 27.58 19.79
C LEU A 665 1.67 27.95 18.53
N GLY A 666 0.42 28.39 18.71
CA GLY A 666 -0.40 28.96 17.65
C GLY A 666 -1.01 30.28 18.09
N TRP A 667 -0.98 31.25 17.19
CA TRP A 667 -1.67 32.53 17.37
C TRP A 667 -2.62 32.78 16.21
N ARG A 668 -3.92 32.79 16.52
CA ARG A 668 -4.97 33.11 15.57
C ARG A 668 -5.17 34.63 15.50
N ILE A 669 -4.38 35.26 14.66
CA ILE A 669 -4.31 36.71 14.48
C ILE A 669 -5.68 37.26 14.04
N SER A 670 -6.41 36.54 13.19
CA SER A 670 -7.75 36.89 12.73
C SER A 670 -8.78 37.05 13.85
N GLN A 671 -8.55 36.46 15.03
CA GLN A 671 -9.43 36.55 16.19
C GLN A 671 -9.12 37.75 17.08
N GLU A 672 -8.10 38.54 16.75
CA GLU A 672 -7.79 39.76 17.48
C GLU A 672 -8.76 40.89 17.11
N ASP A 673 -9.00 41.80 18.08
CA ASP A 673 -9.95 42.89 17.89
C ASP A 673 -9.49 43.87 16.81
N PHE A 674 -8.16 44.06 16.62
CA PHE A 674 -7.60 44.91 15.55
C PHE A 674 -7.80 44.33 14.14
N MET A 675 -8.19 43.05 14.01
CA MET A 675 -8.49 42.40 12.74
C MET A 675 -9.99 42.36 12.41
N GLU A 676 -10.84 42.96 13.23
CA GLU A 676 -12.31 42.89 13.05
C GLU A 676 -12.77 43.41 11.67
N SER A 677 -12.13 44.46 11.17
CA SER A 677 -12.43 45.03 9.84
C SER A 677 -12.07 44.14 8.65
N THR A 678 -11.32 43.06 8.87
CA THR A 678 -10.89 42.14 7.80
C THR A 678 -11.76 40.90 7.68
N ARG A 679 -12.69 40.66 8.60
CA ARG A 679 -13.49 39.42 8.70
C ARG A 679 -14.40 39.15 7.49
N ASP A 680 -14.72 40.18 6.70
CA ASP A 680 -15.53 40.04 5.48
C ASP A 680 -14.79 39.27 4.35
N TRP A 681 -13.45 39.26 4.38
CA TRP A 681 -12.64 38.65 3.33
C TRP A 681 -11.56 37.70 3.86
N LEU A 682 -11.17 37.82 5.14
CA LEU A 682 -10.16 36.99 5.82
C LEU A 682 -10.83 36.21 6.95
N ASP A 683 -11.13 34.93 6.71
CA ASP A 683 -11.86 34.07 7.64
C ASP A 683 -10.97 33.60 8.80
N ASP A 684 -9.73 33.22 8.52
CA ASP A 684 -8.74 32.82 9.51
C ASP A 684 -7.32 33.19 9.07
N LEU A 685 -6.53 33.68 10.02
CA LEU A 685 -5.10 33.91 9.86
C LEU A 685 -4.40 33.41 11.13
N LYS A 686 -3.60 32.36 10.98
CA LYS A 686 -2.93 31.69 12.08
C LYS A 686 -1.43 31.60 11.83
N LEU A 687 -0.65 32.10 12.79
CA LEU A 687 0.79 31.87 12.88
C LEU A 687 1.05 30.71 13.84
N ARG A 688 1.95 29.80 13.47
CA ARG A 688 2.33 28.67 14.32
C ARG A 688 3.84 28.46 14.31
N VAL A 689 4.36 28.10 15.49
CA VAL A 689 5.77 27.77 15.70
C VAL A 689 5.84 26.47 16.50
N GLY A 690 6.63 25.52 16.04
CA GLY A 690 6.80 24.24 16.70
C GLY A 690 8.27 23.82 16.79
N TYR A 691 8.61 23.17 17.88
CA TYR A 691 9.85 22.45 18.10
C TYR A 691 9.54 21.03 18.55
N GLY A 692 10.25 20.05 18.03
CA GLY A 692 10.11 18.69 18.50
C GLY A 692 11.32 17.83 18.26
N GLN A 693 11.48 16.83 19.13
CA GLN A 693 12.44 15.77 18.99
C GLN A 693 11.71 14.44 18.75
N THR A 694 12.24 13.64 17.85
CA THR A 694 11.78 12.29 17.57
C THR A 694 12.98 11.36 17.47
N GLY A 695 12.80 10.08 17.80
CA GLY A 695 13.84 9.07 17.68
C GLY A 695 13.63 8.17 16.46
N ASN A 696 14.67 7.44 16.06
CA ASN A 696 14.59 6.34 15.16
C ASN A 696 15.26 5.10 15.76
N SER A 697 14.49 4.06 15.97
CA SER A 697 14.97 2.78 16.51
C SER A 697 15.20 1.71 15.43
N GLU A 698 14.90 2.01 14.18
CA GLU A 698 15.03 1.08 13.05
C GLU A 698 16.43 1.14 12.42
N VAL A 699 17.46 1.15 13.28
CA VAL A 699 18.85 1.00 12.82
C VAL A 699 19.09 -0.41 12.26
N PRO A 700 19.93 -0.57 11.22
CA PRO A 700 20.18 -1.85 10.59
C PRO A 700 20.61 -2.93 11.58
N ARG A 701 20.16 -4.16 11.39
CA ARG A 701 20.45 -5.29 12.28
C ARG A 701 21.95 -5.59 12.42
N ILE A 702 22.77 -5.13 11.49
CA ILE A 702 24.22 -5.27 11.53
C ILE A 702 24.85 -4.32 12.56
N THR A 703 24.24 -3.16 12.79
CA THR A 703 24.73 -2.11 13.69
C THR A 703 23.99 -2.10 15.02
N ASN A 704 22.73 -2.49 15.07
CA ASN A 704 21.95 -2.54 16.29
C ASN A 704 22.19 -3.85 17.04
N TYR A 705 23.36 -3.99 17.55
CA TYR A 705 23.72 -5.15 18.26
C TYR A 705 23.29 -5.01 19.70
N ALA A 706 22.03 -5.35 19.99
CA ALA A 706 21.64 -5.65 21.35
C ALA A 706 22.58 -6.70 21.91
N MET A 707 22.94 -6.60 23.16
CA MET A 707 23.80 -7.57 23.85
C MET A 707 23.34 -9.01 23.70
N GLU A 708 22.05 -9.22 23.48
CA GLU A 708 21.45 -10.53 23.21
C GLU A 708 22.05 -11.21 21.98
N LEU A 709 22.53 -10.44 21.03
CA LEU A 709 23.14 -10.95 19.80
C LEU A 709 24.65 -11.17 19.93
N ALA A 710 25.29 -10.62 20.96
CA ALA A 710 26.71 -10.85 21.25
C ALA A 710 27.05 -12.34 21.48
N THR A 711 26.04 -13.14 21.81
CA THR A 711 26.17 -14.55 22.18
C THR A 711 25.47 -15.48 21.22
N TYR A 712 25.23 -15.09 19.97
CA TYR A 712 24.64 -16.01 18.99
C TYR A 712 25.65 -17.09 18.63
N PRO A 713 25.46 -18.31 19.11
CA PRO A 713 26.30 -19.43 18.72
C PRO A 713 25.97 -19.80 17.28
N LYS A 714 26.96 -19.77 16.41
CA LYS A 714 26.86 -20.33 15.08
C LYS A 714 27.38 -21.77 15.11
N ARG A 715 26.63 -22.68 14.50
CA ARG A 715 27.09 -24.04 14.31
C ARG A 715 28.38 -24.04 13.50
N SER A 716 29.37 -24.72 13.97
CA SER A 716 30.64 -24.96 13.30
C SER A 716 31.08 -26.40 13.50
N ASP A 717 31.84 -26.92 12.58
CA ASP A 717 32.39 -28.25 12.68
C ASP A 717 33.85 -28.14 13.10
N TYR A 718 34.23 -28.90 14.11
CA TYR A 718 35.58 -28.93 14.68
C TYR A 718 36.24 -30.27 14.44
N ASP A 719 37.47 -30.25 14.00
CA ASP A 719 38.33 -31.44 13.99
C ASP A 719 38.96 -31.61 15.36
N LEU A 720 38.35 -32.46 16.20
CA LEU A 720 38.84 -32.72 17.56
C LEU A 720 40.01 -33.73 17.62
N ASN A 721 40.28 -34.43 16.54
CA ASN A 721 41.33 -35.47 16.51
C ASN A 721 42.52 -35.11 15.64
N GLY A 722 42.55 -33.95 14.98
CA GLY A 722 43.64 -33.44 14.17
C GLY A 722 43.91 -34.19 12.85
N GLN A 723 42.95 -35.02 12.40
CA GLN A 723 43.12 -35.85 11.21
C GLN A 723 42.37 -35.38 9.96
N ASN A 724 41.64 -34.28 10.02
CA ASN A 724 40.80 -33.72 8.94
C ASN A 724 39.76 -34.68 8.31
N ASN A 725 39.51 -35.83 8.92
CA ASN A 725 38.62 -36.87 8.40
C ASN A 725 37.35 -37.12 9.26
N SER A 726 37.27 -36.50 10.43
CA SER A 726 36.07 -36.54 11.27
C SER A 726 35.87 -35.21 11.98
N THR A 727 34.78 -34.52 11.68
CA THR A 727 34.41 -33.26 12.33
C THR A 727 33.32 -33.52 13.36
N THR A 728 33.45 -32.86 14.50
CA THR A 728 32.40 -32.83 15.53
C THR A 728 31.71 -31.47 15.53
N THR A 729 30.40 -31.48 15.47
CA THR A 729 29.61 -30.23 15.47
C THR A 729 29.71 -29.55 16.83
N GLY A 730 30.02 -28.27 16.81
CA GLY A 730 30.03 -27.38 17.95
C GLY A 730 29.47 -26.01 17.63
N PHE A 731 29.77 -25.04 18.48
CA PHE A 731 29.31 -23.67 18.33
C PHE A 731 30.46 -22.70 18.51
N ILE A 732 30.46 -21.65 17.70
CA ILE A 732 31.39 -20.53 17.81
C ILE A 732 30.60 -19.23 18.00
N LEU A 733 31.27 -18.22 18.56
CA LEU A 733 30.75 -16.85 18.57
C LEU A 733 30.78 -16.30 17.15
N ASP A 734 29.63 -15.96 16.59
CA ASP A 734 29.52 -15.46 15.21
C ASP A 734 29.74 -13.95 15.14
N LYS A 735 29.26 -13.19 16.12
CA LYS A 735 29.31 -11.72 16.15
C LYS A 735 29.41 -11.19 17.58
N TYR A 736 30.03 -10.03 17.71
CA TYR A 736 30.06 -9.24 18.94
C TYR A 736 28.97 -8.17 18.89
N GLY A 737 28.29 -7.96 20.02
CA GLY A 737 27.36 -6.83 20.19
C GLY A 737 28.12 -5.51 20.34
N ASN A 738 27.48 -4.42 19.95
CA ASN A 738 27.96 -3.07 20.20
C ASN A 738 27.08 -2.41 21.26
N GLU A 739 27.62 -2.21 22.47
CA GLU A 739 26.93 -1.59 23.59
C GLU A 739 26.66 -0.10 23.38
N ASP A 740 27.43 0.56 22.51
CA ASP A 740 27.34 1.99 22.24
C ASP A 740 26.23 2.34 21.24
N THR A 741 25.62 1.33 20.61
CA THR A 741 24.49 1.55 19.70
C THR A 741 23.34 2.22 20.42
N LYS A 742 22.91 3.39 19.91
CA LYS A 742 21.88 4.22 20.50
C LYS A 742 20.89 4.73 19.44
N TRP A 743 19.94 5.51 19.90
CA TRP A 743 18.93 6.14 19.09
C TRP A 743 19.52 7.14 18.09
N GLU A 744 19.09 7.09 16.83
CA GLU A 744 19.18 8.28 15.99
C GLU A 744 18.14 9.29 16.50
N SER A 745 18.55 10.53 16.68
CA SER A 745 17.70 11.61 17.17
C SER A 745 17.50 12.65 16.08
N THR A 746 16.26 13.00 15.80
CA THR A 746 15.89 14.05 14.84
C THR A 746 15.24 15.21 15.58
N GLU A 747 15.82 16.39 15.45
CA GLU A 747 15.28 17.67 15.89
C GLU A 747 14.67 18.40 14.71
N MET A 748 13.52 19.06 14.93
CA MET A 748 12.88 19.86 13.90
C MET A 748 12.26 21.13 14.48
N TRP A 749 12.56 22.25 13.83
CA TRP A 749 11.85 23.52 13.98
C TRP A 749 10.90 23.70 12.80
N ASN A 750 9.71 24.20 13.07
CA ASN A 750 8.70 24.49 12.07
C ASN A 750 8.05 25.83 12.36
N VAL A 751 7.98 26.71 11.35
CA VAL A 751 7.24 27.98 11.39
C VAL A 751 6.26 27.97 10.24
N GLY A 752 4.98 28.21 10.51
CA GLY A 752 3.94 28.17 9.49
C GLY A 752 2.92 29.28 9.63
N VAL A 753 2.40 29.71 8.50
CA VAL A 753 1.26 30.62 8.39
C VAL A 753 0.16 29.94 7.61
N ASP A 754 -1.04 29.87 8.19
CA ASP A 754 -2.24 29.38 7.53
C ASP A 754 -3.21 30.55 7.38
N ALA A 755 -3.72 30.77 6.18
CA ALA A 755 -4.68 31.83 5.87
C ALA A 755 -5.86 31.26 5.06
N THR A 756 -7.08 31.61 5.47
CA THR A 756 -8.33 31.24 4.80
C THR A 756 -9.09 32.51 4.43
N PHE A 757 -9.54 32.58 3.19
CA PHE A 757 -10.16 33.79 2.63
C PHE A 757 -11.51 33.45 1.97
N LEU A 758 -12.38 34.47 1.93
CA LEU A 758 -13.64 34.49 1.14
C LEU A 758 -14.56 33.32 1.46
N ASN A 759 -14.89 33.13 2.71
CA ASN A 759 -15.73 32.02 3.22
C ASN A 759 -15.19 30.64 2.86
N GLY A 760 -13.86 30.46 3.00
CA GLY A 760 -13.19 29.18 2.75
C GLY A 760 -12.86 28.87 1.29
N LYS A 761 -13.14 29.78 0.35
CA LYS A 761 -12.83 29.56 -1.08
C LYS A 761 -11.34 29.44 -1.39
N PHE A 762 -10.49 30.12 -0.59
CA PHE A 762 -9.02 30.05 -0.73
C PHE A 762 -8.39 29.71 0.59
N ASN A 763 -7.59 28.65 0.59
CA ASN A 763 -6.76 28.23 1.71
C ASN A 763 -5.30 28.27 1.30
N ILE A 764 -4.50 29.07 1.97
CA ILE A 764 -3.07 29.21 1.72
C ILE A 764 -2.31 28.79 2.98
N GLY A 765 -1.38 27.86 2.84
CA GLY A 765 -0.46 27.47 3.88
C GLY A 765 0.99 27.64 3.41
N ALA A 766 1.80 28.38 4.16
CA ALA A 766 3.22 28.49 3.92
C ALA A 766 3.99 28.00 5.15
N GLU A 767 4.98 27.15 4.93
CA GLU A 767 5.78 26.55 5.99
C GLU A 767 7.26 26.64 5.70
N TRP A 768 8.02 27.01 6.73
CA TRP A 768 9.47 26.87 6.78
C TRP A 768 9.83 25.86 7.85
N TYR A 769 10.78 24.95 7.55
CA TYR A 769 11.27 23.99 8.53
C TYR A 769 12.78 23.82 8.45
N TRP A 770 13.37 23.48 9.58
CA TRP A 770 14.75 23.07 9.71
C TRP A 770 14.81 21.73 10.44
N LYS A 771 15.51 20.76 9.85
CA LYS A 771 15.61 19.39 10.36
C LYS A 771 17.09 19.02 10.52
N LYS A 772 17.45 18.48 11.68
CA LYS A 772 18.78 17.95 11.98
C LYS A 772 18.67 16.57 12.58
N THR A 773 19.42 15.59 12.04
CA THR A 773 19.53 14.24 12.60
C THR A 773 20.95 14.05 13.13
N THR A 774 21.05 13.46 14.31
CA THR A 774 22.31 13.17 15.02
C THR A 774 22.35 11.68 15.38
N ASP A 775 23.54 11.20 15.76
CA ASP A 775 23.77 9.81 16.19
C ASP A 775 23.44 8.78 15.11
N MET A 776 23.68 9.14 13.82
CA MET A 776 23.46 8.27 12.64
C MET A 776 24.56 7.21 12.49
#